data_78b5f4129ba9c670b66c8a6628aede53
#
_entry.id   78b5f4129ba9c670b66c8a6628aede53
#
_cell.length_a   1.000
_cell.length_b   1.000
_cell.length_c   1.000
_cell.angle_alpha   90.00
_cell.angle_beta   90.00
_cell.angle_gamma   90.00
#
_symmetry.space_group_name_H-M   'P 1'
#
loop_
_entity.id
_entity.type
_entity.pdbx_description
1 polymer ?
#
loop_
_entity_poly.entity_id
_entity_poly.type
_entity_poly.pdbx_seq_one_letter_code
_entity_poly.pdbx_strand_id
1 'polypeptide(L)'
;MTLVKAADNIDQLREQSVVLIRSGEVEQGLKQLRNLLAQQPKNQKLIADYIVSAYAHQKLTASDLSCLQSINVQNFPEYAWLSVVKGQRDLKQFVAAAKWADIYYQQSQQQQWLVWQGVLNAEAGQTTVAKQKLAQIQKDQLSPDYLAQMSYAYRVLNMPVEALQIAQDALSKQASNIDIQEQYVLALMANSDYVQAEQYINSHNLSASRPNLIHSVKLNEFSQRIQNAIQSQRMLTYRDQGMLAYSKLDQVIADMQRYETNLPEDQAIRRKFYYDYSYALNARQASKQTLAALEKVNQPILEMPAYVRHAAADSYLKLRQPKKAEVYYRSLLLEKNYPNYDVYAGLYYSLVEQEKFKQADQLIVQMDHLLPTFIYSAAKGVNRTTHDDRLEYLGLKGLNYAYRNEHAKAEKYFEQLLAQAPNNVSYQNNLALIQRWREKPELSETNLSQLNGVEPIDQATRINHMQNSQALGNIQAWKAQNADLMQRAPLDTGVQLSQKELNDRNRATIQHQTTISKSKSDSRNVLDQLKGSRERDHQTRLNSPWFSDNYRAYATHNYRWSDFDDGEVDDSRIGLGLEWASKRKHASIAISQATDGDRLGAELEWSHWLNDHWNYHVGYNSQANIPLQAVKDGFEGKSYAVGVDWQQNESRKAGATYQLTDIDDGNTRQEVAAYFMQQVFQAPHHITQATLRGYYGQNDDIEADYFNPESNYSLEVALAHDWMTWRNYDRHFSQHFEASVGTYKQTDFSAKAIYNFYYQHDWQLSRTWKLNYGIGWGVHPYDGDSEERTYGVIGFEGRF
;
A
#
# COMPACT_ATOMS: atom_id res chain seq x y z
N MET A 1 57.99 27.13 -56.86
CA MET A 1 58.95 26.34 -56.11
C MET A 1 58.75 26.34 -54.59
N THR A 2 58.31 27.42 -53.98
CA THR A 2 58.11 27.55 -52.52
C THR A 2 56.89 26.74 -51.95
N LEU A 3 55.82 26.66 -52.70
CA LEU A 3 54.60 25.86 -52.31
C LEU A 3 54.81 24.35 -52.38
N VAL A 4 55.62 23.83 -53.28
CA VAL A 4 55.90 22.40 -53.37
C VAL A 4 56.82 21.95 -52.22
N LYS A 5 57.83 22.75 -51.85
CA LYS A 5 58.67 22.45 -50.66
C LYS A 5 57.96 22.49 -49.34
N ALA A 6 56.91 23.30 -49.20
CA ALA A 6 56.10 23.37 -47.95
C ALA A 6 55.13 22.17 -47.86
N ALA A 7 54.61 21.68 -48.96
CA ALA A 7 53.74 20.47 -49.00
C ALA A 7 54.57 19.20 -48.70
N ASP A 8 55.75 19.05 -49.25
CA ASP A 8 56.66 17.92 -48.95
C ASP A 8 57.04 17.87 -47.45
N ASN A 9 57.23 19.01 -46.81
CA ASN A 9 57.58 19.10 -45.39
C ASN A 9 56.38 18.64 -44.50
N ILE A 10 55.14 18.97 -44.86
CA ILE A 10 53.96 18.60 -44.07
C ILE A 10 53.65 17.09 -44.21
N ASP A 11 53.78 16.52 -45.41
CA ASP A 11 53.61 15.06 -45.59
C ASP A 11 54.69 14.30 -44.80
N GLN A 12 55.92 14.79 -44.76
CA GLN A 12 57.00 14.18 -43.96
C GLN A 12 56.67 14.25 -42.44
N LEU A 13 56.22 15.39 -41.94
CA LEU A 13 55.82 15.56 -40.54
C LEU A 13 54.60 14.69 -40.19
N ARG A 14 53.63 14.54 -41.10
CA ARG A 14 52.49 13.63 -40.96
C ARG A 14 52.94 12.19 -40.79
N GLU A 15 53.85 11.69 -41.67
CA GLU A 15 54.39 10.34 -41.59
C GLU A 15 55.20 10.11 -40.33
N GLN A 16 56.00 11.08 -39.90
CA GLN A 16 56.72 11.04 -38.62
C GLN A 16 55.74 10.92 -37.44
N SER A 17 54.65 11.67 -37.48
CA SER A 17 53.63 11.62 -36.42
C SER A 17 52.97 10.23 -36.38
N VAL A 18 52.67 9.60 -37.51
CA VAL A 18 52.12 8.23 -37.57
C VAL A 18 53.15 7.20 -37.08
N VAL A 19 54.43 7.39 -37.38
CA VAL A 19 55.51 6.52 -36.84
C VAL A 19 55.62 6.63 -35.33
N LEU A 20 55.52 7.85 -34.76
CA LEU A 20 55.48 8.04 -33.29
C LEU A 20 54.29 7.31 -32.64
N ILE A 21 53.12 7.37 -33.25
CA ILE A 21 51.94 6.65 -32.73
C ILE A 21 52.19 5.13 -32.77
N ARG A 22 52.72 4.62 -33.85
CA ARG A 22 53.05 3.18 -34.02
C ARG A 22 54.16 2.69 -33.08
N SER A 23 55.07 3.60 -32.67
CA SER A 23 56.12 3.27 -31.67
C SER A 23 55.65 3.35 -30.23
N GLY A 24 54.36 3.75 -29.98
CA GLY A 24 53.77 3.84 -28.64
C GLY A 24 53.68 5.26 -28.08
N GLU A 25 54.24 6.24 -28.77
CA GLU A 25 54.17 7.67 -28.39
C GLU A 25 52.84 8.32 -28.82
N VAL A 26 51.71 7.71 -28.44
CA VAL A 26 50.37 8.01 -28.97
C VAL A 26 49.95 9.45 -28.75
N GLU A 27 50.09 9.98 -27.53
CA GLU A 27 49.66 11.34 -27.19
C GLU A 27 50.50 12.39 -27.95
N GLN A 28 51.78 12.19 -28.08
CA GLN A 28 52.66 13.09 -28.77
C GLN A 28 52.34 13.11 -30.29
N GLY A 29 52.15 11.95 -30.90
CA GLY A 29 51.85 11.84 -32.31
C GLY A 29 50.46 12.39 -32.66
N LEU A 30 49.44 12.12 -31.82
CA LEU A 30 48.10 12.69 -32.03
C LEU A 30 48.10 14.21 -31.85
N LYS A 31 48.86 14.74 -30.89
CA LYS A 31 49.03 16.21 -30.72
C LYS A 31 49.67 16.85 -31.95
N GLN A 32 50.71 16.17 -32.53
CA GLN A 32 51.35 16.68 -33.75
C GLN A 32 50.38 16.64 -34.94
N LEU A 33 49.62 15.54 -35.15
CA LEU A 33 48.62 15.46 -36.18
C LEU A 33 47.53 16.53 -36.03
N ARG A 34 47.07 16.80 -34.80
CA ARG A 34 46.11 17.83 -34.51
C ARG A 34 46.63 19.24 -34.84
N ASN A 35 47.89 19.53 -34.52
CA ASN A 35 48.53 20.79 -34.86
C ASN A 35 48.70 20.98 -36.36
N LEU A 36 49.06 19.91 -37.08
CA LEU A 36 49.12 19.95 -38.55
C LEU A 36 47.74 20.14 -39.16
N LEU A 37 46.68 19.49 -38.62
CA LEU A 37 45.31 19.69 -39.07
C LEU A 37 44.85 21.15 -38.87
N ALA A 38 45.24 21.81 -37.77
CA ALA A 38 44.94 23.22 -37.56
C ALA A 38 45.58 24.12 -38.61
N GLN A 39 46.72 23.71 -39.14
CA GLN A 39 47.40 24.46 -40.22
C GLN A 39 46.83 24.12 -41.61
N GLN A 40 46.40 22.90 -41.83
CA GLN A 40 45.85 22.40 -43.10
C GLN A 40 44.54 21.65 -42.92
N PRO A 41 43.45 22.27 -42.58
CA PRO A 41 42.18 21.61 -42.19
C PRO A 41 41.50 20.89 -43.37
N LYS A 42 41.92 21.09 -44.60
CA LYS A 42 41.37 20.42 -45.79
C LYS A 42 42.25 19.31 -46.37
N ASN A 43 43.39 19.00 -45.74
CA ASN A 43 44.27 17.95 -46.19
C ASN A 43 43.69 16.56 -45.88
N GLN A 44 43.24 15.86 -46.93
CA GLN A 44 42.49 14.61 -46.82
C GLN A 44 43.30 13.48 -46.20
N LYS A 45 44.61 13.36 -46.51
CA LYS A 45 45.49 12.35 -45.90
C LYS A 45 45.70 12.62 -44.44
N LEU A 46 45.87 13.88 -44.04
CA LEU A 46 46.05 14.28 -42.65
C LEU A 46 44.80 14.02 -41.80
N ILE A 47 43.60 14.34 -42.33
CA ILE A 47 42.34 14.00 -41.70
C ILE A 47 42.21 12.51 -41.54
N ALA A 48 42.54 11.72 -42.58
CA ALA A 48 42.43 10.29 -42.56
C ALA A 48 43.31 9.66 -41.47
N ASP A 49 44.63 10.01 -41.48
CA ASP A 49 45.58 9.47 -40.51
C ASP A 49 45.24 9.89 -39.07
N TYR A 50 44.78 11.09 -38.86
CA TYR A 50 44.32 11.54 -37.56
C TYR A 50 43.12 10.71 -37.06
N ILE A 51 42.07 10.56 -37.85
CA ILE A 51 40.87 9.82 -37.47
C ILE A 51 41.20 8.35 -37.25
N VAL A 52 41.96 7.70 -38.13
CA VAL A 52 42.36 6.29 -37.99
C VAL A 52 43.16 6.08 -36.69
N SER A 53 44.15 6.95 -36.46
CA SER A 53 45.00 6.86 -35.29
C SER A 53 44.23 7.13 -33.96
N ALA A 54 43.44 8.19 -33.95
CA ALA A 54 42.64 8.51 -32.78
C ALA A 54 41.61 7.46 -32.46
N TYR A 55 40.96 6.91 -33.48
CA TYR A 55 39.97 5.82 -33.33
C TYR A 55 40.64 4.54 -32.81
N ALA A 56 41.75 4.10 -33.41
CA ALA A 56 42.47 2.89 -33.06
C ALA A 56 42.92 2.89 -31.58
N HIS A 57 43.25 4.04 -31.03
CA HIS A 57 43.69 4.21 -29.63
C HIS A 57 42.61 4.71 -28.68
N GLN A 58 41.31 4.71 -29.10
CA GLN A 58 40.15 5.16 -28.27
C GLN A 58 40.27 6.59 -27.75
N LYS A 59 40.92 7.48 -28.54
CA LYS A 59 41.17 8.88 -28.24
C LYS A 59 40.32 9.85 -29.06
N LEU A 60 39.43 9.31 -29.90
CA LEU A 60 38.55 10.10 -30.74
C LEU A 60 37.45 10.74 -29.91
N THR A 61 37.28 12.05 -30.02
CA THR A 61 36.26 12.82 -29.30
C THR A 61 35.23 13.44 -30.25
N ALA A 62 34.10 13.90 -29.72
CA ALA A 62 33.07 14.59 -30.53
C ALA A 62 33.60 15.88 -31.18
N SER A 63 34.53 16.58 -30.54
CA SER A 63 35.15 17.79 -31.08
C SER A 63 36.08 17.48 -32.27
N ASP A 64 36.73 16.31 -32.27
CA ASP A 64 37.62 15.91 -33.37
C ASP A 64 36.83 15.64 -34.66
N LEU A 65 35.55 15.29 -34.54
CA LEU A 65 34.68 15.02 -35.68
C LEU A 65 34.34 16.29 -36.50
N SER A 66 34.69 17.50 -36.03
CA SER A 66 34.53 18.72 -36.79
C SER A 66 35.34 18.69 -38.12
N CYS A 67 36.45 17.97 -38.16
CA CYS A 67 37.25 17.79 -39.38
C CYS A 67 36.51 17.02 -40.50
N LEU A 68 35.46 16.27 -40.16
CA LEU A 68 34.64 15.56 -41.16
C LEU A 68 33.93 16.52 -42.13
N GLN A 69 33.68 17.78 -41.74
CA GLN A 69 33.10 18.78 -42.61
C GLN A 69 34.01 19.19 -43.75
N SER A 70 35.29 18.95 -43.61
CA SER A 70 36.33 19.23 -44.63
C SER A 70 36.67 18.07 -45.54
N ILE A 71 35.99 16.94 -45.38
CA ILE A 71 36.22 15.75 -46.24
C ILE A 71 35.68 15.99 -47.65
N ASN A 72 36.56 15.75 -48.61
CA ASN A 72 36.16 15.55 -50.00
C ASN A 72 36.24 14.02 -50.30
N VAL A 73 35.08 13.40 -50.39
CA VAL A 73 34.98 11.93 -50.51
C VAL A 73 35.74 11.36 -51.72
N GLN A 74 35.79 12.08 -52.82
CA GLN A 74 36.52 11.62 -54.02
C GLN A 74 38.02 11.50 -53.76
N ASN A 75 38.60 12.29 -52.90
CA ASN A 75 40.02 12.33 -52.61
C ASN A 75 40.36 11.80 -51.20
N PHE A 76 39.35 11.39 -50.42
CA PHE A 76 39.55 10.91 -49.08
C PHE A 76 39.96 9.43 -49.08
N PRO A 77 41.06 9.06 -48.39
CA PRO A 77 41.59 7.72 -48.45
C PRO A 77 40.61 6.64 -47.93
N GLU A 78 40.40 5.60 -48.73
CA GLU A 78 39.46 4.51 -48.46
C GLU A 78 39.78 3.78 -47.14
N TYR A 79 41.09 3.67 -46.74
CA TYR A 79 41.49 3.02 -45.49
C TYR A 79 40.91 3.71 -44.23
N ALA A 80 40.47 4.97 -44.32
CA ALA A 80 39.90 5.73 -43.20
C ALA A 80 38.39 5.65 -43.10
N TRP A 81 37.69 5.19 -44.15
CA TRP A 81 36.22 5.20 -44.20
C TRP A 81 35.57 4.45 -43.05
N LEU A 82 36.11 3.27 -42.75
CA LEU A 82 35.58 2.44 -41.65
C LEU A 82 35.77 3.11 -40.28
N SER A 83 36.91 3.79 -40.11
CA SER A 83 37.19 4.51 -38.86
C SER A 83 36.28 5.74 -38.66
N VAL A 84 35.90 6.41 -39.76
CA VAL A 84 34.89 7.50 -39.71
C VAL A 84 33.54 6.97 -39.23
N VAL A 85 33.05 5.89 -39.82
CA VAL A 85 31.75 5.29 -39.49
C VAL A 85 31.74 4.73 -38.09
N LYS A 86 32.74 3.95 -37.69
CA LYS A 86 32.85 3.35 -36.36
C LYS A 86 33.05 4.41 -35.26
N GLY A 87 33.89 5.43 -35.56
CA GLY A 87 34.13 6.50 -34.61
C GLY A 87 32.88 7.31 -34.29
N GLN A 88 32.07 7.62 -35.27
CA GLN A 88 30.78 8.27 -35.04
C GLN A 88 29.77 7.36 -34.32
N ARG A 89 29.77 6.04 -34.67
CA ARG A 89 28.94 5.06 -33.98
C ARG A 89 29.26 4.97 -32.49
N ASP A 90 30.56 4.91 -32.12
CA ASP A 90 30.99 4.80 -30.72
C ASP A 90 30.64 6.05 -29.91
N LEU A 91 30.62 7.22 -30.59
CA LEU A 91 30.12 8.46 -30.01
C LEU A 91 28.58 8.61 -30.09
N LYS A 92 27.86 7.53 -30.41
CA LYS A 92 26.38 7.45 -30.52
C LYS A 92 25.78 8.40 -31.55
N GLN A 93 26.53 8.83 -32.53
CA GLN A 93 26.09 9.68 -33.66
C GLN A 93 25.60 8.83 -34.84
N PHE A 94 24.68 7.89 -34.57
CA PHE A 94 24.23 6.86 -35.48
C PHE A 94 23.74 7.38 -36.85
N VAL A 95 22.90 8.44 -36.81
CA VAL A 95 22.34 9.02 -38.05
C VAL A 95 23.43 9.64 -38.91
N ALA A 96 24.43 10.29 -38.30
CA ALA A 96 25.55 10.88 -39.02
C ALA A 96 26.46 9.79 -39.59
N ALA A 97 26.76 8.73 -38.83
CA ALA A 97 27.50 7.57 -39.29
C ALA A 97 26.79 6.87 -40.47
N ALA A 98 25.46 6.74 -40.41
CA ALA A 98 24.65 6.15 -41.49
C ALA A 98 24.74 6.94 -42.80
N LYS A 99 24.79 8.29 -42.73
CA LYS A 99 25.00 9.18 -43.89
C LYS A 99 26.37 8.93 -44.52
N TRP A 100 27.43 8.78 -43.72
CA TRP A 100 28.76 8.47 -44.26
C TRP A 100 28.79 7.08 -44.90
N ALA A 101 28.17 6.10 -44.30
CA ALA A 101 28.06 4.76 -44.90
C ALA A 101 27.28 4.80 -46.22
N ASP A 102 26.27 5.65 -46.37
CA ASP A 102 25.56 5.86 -47.64
C ASP A 102 26.46 6.50 -48.72
N ILE A 103 27.18 7.57 -48.36
CA ILE A 103 28.16 8.23 -49.26
C ILE A 103 29.19 7.23 -49.74
N TYR A 104 29.75 6.41 -48.84
CA TYR A 104 30.77 5.41 -49.20
C TYR A 104 30.19 4.28 -50.09
N TYR A 105 28.92 3.90 -49.88
CA TYR A 105 28.21 2.98 -50.74
C TYR A 105 28.05 3.56 -52.15
N GLN A 106 27.61 4.80 -52.27
CA GLN A 106 27.43 5.46 -53.58
C GLN A 106 28.75 5.53 -54.37
N GLN A 107 29.89 5.68 -53.69
CA GLN A 107 31.18 5.79 -54.31
C GLN A 107 31.78 4.42 -54.72
N SER A 108 31.62 3.39 -53.86
CA SER A 108 32.32 2.11 -54.03
C SER A 108 31.44 0.97 -54.52
N GLN A 109 30.11 1.08 -54.34
CA GLN A 109 29.13 0.02 -54.57
C GLN A 109 29.38 -1.27 -53.74
N GLN A 110 30.24 -1.20 -52.72
CA GLN A 110 30.58 -2.35 -51.89
C GLN A 110 29.43 -2.66 -50.90
N GLN A 111 29.00 -3.92 -50.86
CA GLN A 111 27.85 -4.39 -50.05
C GLN A 111 28.03 -4.18 -48.54
N GLN A 112 29.26 -4.14 -48.06
CA GLN A 112 29.56 -3.86 -46.65
C GLN A 112 28.97 -2.52 -46.13
N TRP A 113 28.87 -1.51 -46.97
CA TRP A 113 28.32 -0.21 -46.62
C TRP A 113 26.81 -0.25 -46.44
N LEU A 114 26.12 -1.13 -47.19
CA LEU A 114 24.69 -1.39 -46.93
C LEU A 114 24.48 -2.08 -45.60
N VAL A 115 25.40 -2.99 -45.21
CA VAL A 115 25.35 -3.60 -43.84
C VAL A 115 25.49 -2.53 -42.78
N TRP A 116 26.50 -1.63 -42.93
CA TRP A 116 26.66 -0.51 -41.99
C TRP A 116 25.47 0.41 -41.96
N GLN A 117 24.84 0.75 -43.09
CA GLN A 117 23.60 1.51 -43.14
C GLN A 117 22.48 0.79 -42.36
N GLY A 118 22.34 -0.50 -42.54
CA GLY A 118 21.37 -1.33 -41.81
C GLY A 118 21.60 -1.32 -40.30
N VAL A 119 22.83 -1.54 -39.84
CA VAL A 119 23.22 -1.51 -38.42
C VAL A 119 22.93 -0.15 -37.80
N LEU A 120 23.45 0.93 -38.41
CA LEU A 120 23.38 2.27 -37.86
C LEU A 120 21.96 2.83 -37.82
N ASN A 121 21.14 2.55 -38.85
CA ASN A 121 19.71 2.94 -38.83
C ASN A 121 18.92 2.11 -37.80
N ALA A 122 19.28 0.82 -37.60
CA ALA A 122 18.68 0.01 -36.54
C ALA A 122 18.98 0.59 -35.13
N GLU A 123 20.26 0.93 -34.87
CA GLU A 123 20.70 1.57 -33.63
C GLU A 123 20.11 2.96 -33.44
N ALA A 124 19.83 3.71 -34.51
CA ALA A 124 19.13 4.99 -34.48
C ALA A 124 17.61 4.87 -34.27
N GLY A 125 17.05 3.65 -34.23
CA GLY A 125 15.60 3.42 -34.13
C GLY A 125 14.84 3.66 -35.44
N GLN A 126 15.54 3.88 -36.58
CA GLN A 126 14.96 4.09 -37.92
C GLN A 126 14.62 2.75 -38.57
N THR A 127 13.73 2.00 -37.95
CA THR A 127 13.42 0.58 -38.25
C THR A 127 13.10 0.34 -39.74
N THR A 128 12.25 1.20 -40.33
CA THR A 128 11.85 1.04 -41.75
C THR A 128 13.02 1.21 -42.71
N VAL A 129 13.87 2.22 -42.48
CA VAL A 129 15.04 2.49 -43.31
C VAL A 129 16.05 1.37 -43.17
N ALA A 130 16.32 0.89 -41.93
CA ALA A 130 17.21 -0.23 -41.68
C ALA A 130 16.78 -1.48 -42.44
N LYS A 131 15.50 -1.86 -42.40
CA LYS A 131 14.94 -3.02 -43.12
C LYS A 131 15.09 -2.87 -44.62
N GLN A 132 14.83 -1.67 -45.17
CA GLN A 132 14.98 -1.41 -46.59
C GLN A 132 16.42 -1.56 -47.07
N LYS A 133 17.39 -1.07 -46.28
CA LYS A 133 18.82 -1.19 -46.61
C LYS A 133 19.32 -2.64 -46.53
N LEU A 134 18.91 -3.38 -45.48
CA LEU A 134 19.26 -4.79 -45.32
C LEU A 134 18.69 -5.68 -46.43
N ALA A 135 17.50 -5.34 -46.96
CA ALA A 135 16.85 -6.09 -48.06
C ALA A 135 17.56 -5.93 -49.42
N GLN A 136 18.37 -4.87 -49.58
CA GLN A 136 19.12 -4.64 -50.84
C GLN A 136 20.41 -5.43 -50.91
N ILE A 137 20.82 -6.09 -49.82
CA ILE A 137 22.11 -6.76 -49.69
C ILE A 137 22.13 -8.07 -50.46
N GLN A 138 23.18 -8.25 -51.28
CA GLN A 138 23.53 -9.53 -51.93
C GLN A 138 24.43 -10.33 -50.96
N LYS A 139 23.85 -11.23 -50.21
CA LYS A 139 24.50 -11.95 -49.10
C LYS A 139 25.73 -12.75 -49.55
N ASP A 140 25.72 -13.27 -50.80
CA ASP A 140 26.79 -14.09 -51.32
C ASP A 140 28.09 -13.30 -51.53
N GLN A 141 28.00 -11.98 -51.67
CA GLN A 141 29.13 -11.07 -51.81
C GLN A 141 29.70 -10.60 -50.47
N LEU A 142 29.10 -11.00 -49.35
CA LEU A 142 29.57 -10.61 -48.03
C LEU A 142 30.57 -11.60 -47.44
N SER A 143 31.57 -11.06 -46.77
CA SER A 143 32.43 -11.86 -45.88
C SER A 143 31.63 -12.36 -44.67
N PRO A 144 32.07 -13.45 -44.03
CA PRO A 144 31.45 -13.97 -42.83
C PRO A 144 31.27 -12.92 -41.71
N ASP A 145 32.23 -12.01 -41.55
CA ASP A 145 32.16 -10.94 -40.53
C ASP A 145 31.03 -9.96 -40.78
N TYR A 146 30.80 -9.59 -42.07
CA TYR A 146 29.68 -8.70 -42.41
C TYR A 146 28.32 -9.40 -42.33
N LEU A 147 28.24 -10.71 -42.58
CA LEU A 147 27.06 -11.51 -42.29
C LEU A 147 26.77 -11.52 -40.79
N ALA A 148 27.81 -11.69 -39.95
CA ALA A 148 27.64 -11.62 -38.49
C ALA A 148 27.13 -10.24 -37.99
N GLN A 149 27.62 -9.15 -38.59
CA GLN A 149 27.11 -7.79 -38.35
C GLN A 149 25.66 -7.61 -38.85
N MET A 150 25.31 -8.19 -39.97
CA MET A 150 23.94 -8.20 -40.48
C MET A 150 23.00 -8.94 -39.52
N SER A 151 23.42 -10.08 -38.95
CA SER A 151 22.69 -10.78 -37.88
C SER A 151 22.50 -9.91 -36.65
N TYR A 152 23.53 -9.15 -36.26
CA TYR A 152 23.41 -8.16 -35.19
C TYR A 152 22.35 -7.10 -35.50
N ALA A 153 22.32 -6.55 -36.72
CA ALA A 153 21.28 -5.57 -37.11
C ALA A 153 19.87 -6.15 -37.00
N TYR A 154 19.65 -7.39 -37.40
CA TYR A 154 18.35 -8.07 -37.27
C TYR A 154 17.95 -8.30 -35.82
N ARG A 155 18.92 -8.59 -34.90
CA ARG A 155 18.64 -8.65 -33.46
C ARG A 155 18.19 -7.31 -32.92
N VAL A 156 18.86 -6.22 -33.28
CA VAL A 156 18.47 -4.85 -32.88
C VAL A 156 17.06 -4.48 -33.39
N LEU A 157 16.70 -4.96 -34.58
CA LEU A 157 15.38 -4.79 -35.19
C LEU A 157 14.27 -5.67 -34.58
N ASN A 158 14.61 -6.50 -33.58
CA ASN A 158 13.73 -7.51 -33.00
C ASN A 158 13.18 -8.51 -34.05
N MET A 159 14.06 -8.99 -34.92
CA MET A 159 13.81 -9.98 -35.94
C MET A 159 14.69 -11.22 -35.69
N PRO A 160 14.37 -12.05 -34.67
CA PRO A 160 15.23 -13.09 -34.17
C PRO A 160 15.44 -14.25 -35.15
N VAL A 161 14.40 -14.57 -35.94
CA VAL A 161 14.45 -15.66 -36.95
C VAL A 161 15.45 -15.34 -38.06
N GLU A 162 15.35 -14.14 -38.62
CA GLU A 162 16.25 -13.64 -39.66
C GLU A 162 17.69 -13.52 -39.10
N ALA A 163 17.81 -13.04 -37.84
CA ALA A 163 19.11 -12.95 -37.20
C ALA A 163 19.79 -14.32 -37.09
N LEU A 164 19.03 -15.36 -36.68
CA LEU A 164 19.56 -16.71 -36.54
C LEU A 164 19.96 -17.29 -37.89
N GLN A 165 19.11 -17.12 -38.92
CA GLN A 165 19.43 -17.60 -40.27
C GLN A 165 20.74 -16.99 -40.81
N ILE A 166 20.90 -15.66 -40.66
CA ILE A 166 22.11 -14.98 -41.14
C ILE A 166 23.35 -15.36 -40.34
N ALA A 167 23.20 -15.59 -39.03
CA ALA A 167 24.28 -16.08 -38.19
C ALA A 167 24.72 -17.49 -38.58
N GLN A 168 23.78 -18.36 -38.95
CA GLN A 168 24.09 -19.70 -39.51
C GLN A 168 24.83 -19.61 -40.86
N ASP A 169 24.41 -18.69 -41.73
CA ASP A 169 25.10 -18.43 -43.02
C ASP A 169 26.56 -17.98 -42.78
N ALA A 170 26.79 -17.09 -41.82
CA ALA A 170 28.13 -16.66 -41.42
C ALA A 170 28.97 -17.82 -40.86
N LEU A 171 28.41 -18.60 -39.96
CA LEU A 171 29.06 -19.75 -39.34
C LEU A 171 29.43 -20.82 -40.34
N SER A 172 28.57 -21.10 -41.36
CA SER A 172 28.85 -22.09 -42.43
C SER A 172 30.03 -21.71 -43.27
N LYS A 173 30.31 -20.41 -43.43
CA LYS A 173 31.47 -19.93 -44.21
C LYS A 173 32.76 -19.90 -43.37
N GLN A 174 32.70 -19.74 -42.07
CA GLN A 174 33.90 -19.65 -41.21
C GLN A 174 33.61 -20.15 -39.81
N ALA A 175 33.48 -21.46 -39.64
CA ALA A 175 33.07 -22.10 -38.39
C ALA A 175 34.05 -21.92 -37.20
N SER A 176 35.35 -21.67 -37.48
CA SER A 176 36.39 -21.54 -36.43
C SER A 176 36.54 -20.13 -35.87
N ASN A 177 35.87 -19.15 -36.43
CA ASN A 177 35.97 -17.75 -35.94
C ASN A 177 35.13 -17.54 -34.68
N ILE A 178 35.80 -17.23 -33.58
CA ILE A 178 35.21 -17.07 -32.24
C ILE A 178 34.16 -15.95 -32.23
N ASP A 179 34.36 -14.84 -32.93
CA ASP A 179 33.43 -13.72 -32.96
C ASP A 179 32.15 -14.11 -33.70
N ILE A 180 32.27 -14.91 -34.78
CA ILE A 180 31.12 -15.45 -35.52
C ILE A 180 30.33 -16.46 -34.66
N GLN A 181 31.06 -17.34 -33.97
CA GLN A 181 30.47 -18.28 -33.03
C GLN A 181 29.69 -17.54 -31.90
N GLU A 182 30.27 -16.47 -31.36
CA GLU A 182 29.59 -15.62 -30.37
C GLU A 182 28.32 -14.98 -30.96
N GLN A 183 28.37 -14.44 -32.20
CA GLN A 183 27.19 -13.89 -32.86
C GLN A 183 26.09 -14.93 -33.09
N TYR A 184 26.47 -16.18 -33.40
CA TYR A 184 25.53 -17.29 -33.52
C TYR A 184 24.87 -17.62 -32.18
N VAL A 185 25.62 -17.70 -31.11
CA VAL A 185 25.07 -17.88 -29.75
C VAL A 185 24.12 -16.74 -29.38
N LEU A 186 24.49 -15.50 -29.67
CA LEU A 186 23.62 -14.32 -29.38
C LEU A 186 22.35 -14.32 -30.24
N ALA A 187 22.41 -14.88 -31.47
CA ALA A 187 21.23 -15.04 -32.32
C ALA A 187 20.29 -16.16 -31.78
N LEU A 188 20.84 -17.28 -31.29
CA LEU A 188 20.09 -18.32 -30.59
C LEU A 188 19.36 -17.74 -29.35
N MET A 189 20.07 -16.95 -28.56
CA MET A 189 19.48 -16.27 -27.40
C MET A 189 18.33 -15.35 -27.79
N ALA A 190 18.48 -14.56 -28.85
CA ALA A 190 17.44 -13.68 -29.36
C ALA A 190 16.21 -14.46 -29.82
N ASN A 191 16.40 -15.69 -30.33
CA ASN A 191 15.34 -16.61 -30.71
C ASN A 191 14.78 -17.42 -29.51
N SER A 192 15.25 -17.16 -28.30
CA SER A 192 14.90 -17.91 -27.08
C SER A 192 15.36 -19.38 -27.05
N ASP A 193 16.31 -19.76 -27.90
CA ASP A 193 16.88 -21.10 -27.97
C ASP A 193 18.06 -21.28 -27.02
N TYR A 194 17.80 -21.07 -25.73
CA TYR A 194 18.85 -21.09 -24.69
C TYR A 194 19.52 -22.46 -24.55
N VAL A 195 18.77 -23.54 -24.75
CA VAL A 195 19.31 -24.91 -24.67
C VAL A 195 20.32 -25.15 -25.75
N GLN A 196 20.03 -24.78 -27.01
CA GLN A 196 20.96 -24.88 -28.12
C GLN A 196 22.16 -23.98 -27.94
N ALA A 197 21.94 -22.75 -27.40
CA ALA A 197 23.03 -21.82 -27.10
C ALA A 197 24.02 -22.42 -26.08
N GLU A 198 23.54 -23.01 -25.00
CA GLU A 198 24.35 -23.67 -23.95
C GLU A 198 25.10 -24.90 -24.51
N GLN A 199 24.39 -25.74 -25.26
CA GLN A 199 25.03 -26.90 -25.94
C GLN A 199 26.13 -26.49 -26.88
N TYR A 200 25.92 -25.45 -27.69
CA TYR A 200 26.89 -24.93 -28.63
C TYR A 200 28.14 -24.40 -27.92
N ILE A 201 27.98 -23.60 -26.84
CA ILE A 201 29.07 -23.08 -26.01
C ILE A 201 29.92 -24.25 -25.47
N ASN A 202 29.29 -25.29 -24.94
CA ASN A 202 29.93 -26.41 -24.30
C ASN A 202 30.68 -27.29 -25.34
N SER A 203 30.04 -27.60 -26.46
CA SER A 203 30.59 -28.45 -27.49
C SER A 203 31.78 -27.82 -28.21
N HIS A 204 31.87 -26.49 -28.31
CA HIS A 204 32.95 -25.75 -28.96
C HIS A 204 33.89 -25.08 -27.96
N ASN A 205 33.78 -25.41 -26.65
CA ASN A 205 34.61 -24.85 -25.58
C ASN A 205 34.74 -23.32 -25.60
N LEU A 206 33.64 -22.61 -25.95
CA LEU A 206 33.65 -21.15 -26.07
C LEU A 206 33.88 -20.44 -24.73
N SER A 207 33.58 -21.08 -23.60
CA SER A 207 33.82 -20.52 -22.28
C SER A 207 35.30 -20.23 -22.00
N ALA A 208 36.25 -20.93 -22.68
CA ALA A 208 37.64 -20.63 -22.55
C ALA A 208 38.02 -19.25 -23.11
N SER A 209 37.40 -18.84 -24.22
CA SER A 209 37.64 -17.54 -24.88
C SER A 209 36.63 -16.46 -24.50
N ARG A 210 35.43 -16.86 -24.09
CA ARG A 210 34.31 -16.00 -23.74
C ARG A 210 33.67 -16.48 -22.40
N PRO A 211 34.36 -16.34 -21.26
CA PRO A 211 33.93 -16.95 -20.00
C PRO A 211 32.55 -16.45 -19.53
N ASN A 212 32.20 -15.20 -19.83
CA ASN A 212 30.91 -14.62 -19.41
C ASN A 212 29.73 -14.98 -20.35
N LEU A 213 29.98 -15.61 -21.51
CA LEU A 213 28.92 -15.88 -22.47
C LEU A 213 27.90 -16.90 -21.95
N ILE A 214 28.35 -17.96 -21.27
CA ILE A 214 27.49 -18.97 -20.68
C ILE A 214 26.59 -18.37 -19.57
N HIS A 215 27.13 -17.46 -18.76
CA HIS A 215 26.38 -16.74 -17.73
C HIS A 215 25.35 -15.82 -18.38
N SER A 216 25.69 -15.14 -19.49
CA SER A 216 24.75 -14.30 -20.24
C SER A 216 23.57 -15.10 -20.78
N VAL A 217 23.82 -16.29 -21.33
CA VAL A 217 22.77 -17.23 -21.79
C VAL A 217 21.84 -17.56 -20.62
N LYS A 218 22.41 -17.98 -19.49
CA LYS A 218 21.65 -18.40 -18.32
C LYS A 218 20.79 -17.27 -17.71
N LEU A 219 21.36 -16.08 -17.62
CA LEU A 219 20.62 -14.92 -17.09
C LEU A 219 19.46 -14.50 -18.00
N ASN A 220 19.64 -14.55 -19.33
CA ASN A 220 18.54 -14.26 -20.24
C ASN A 220 17.46 -15.35 -20.24
N GLU A 221 17.85 -16.62 -20.06
CA GLU A 221 16.90 -17.71 -19.81
C GLU A 221 16.07 -17.43 -18.56
N PHE A 222 16.70 -17.07 -17.43
CA PHE A 222 15.99 -16.71 -16.21
C PHE A 222 15.05 -15.53 -16.42
N SER A 223 15.50 -14.45 -17.08
CA SER A 223 14.65 -13.28 -17.36
C SER A 223 13.38 -13.69 -18.13
N GLN A 224 13.52 -14.53 -19.16
CA GLN A 224 12.38 -15.04 -19.96
C GLN A 224 11.45 -15.92 -19.13
N ARG A 225 12.02 -16.84 -18.34
CA ARG A 225 11.27 -17.72 -17.45
C ARG A 225 10.49 -16.95 -16.38
N ILE A 226 11.06 -15.88 -15.82
CA ILE A 226 10.40 -14.99 -14.86
C ILE A 226 9.17 -14.34 -15.51
N GLN A 227 9.33 -13.75 -16.72
CA GLN A 227 8.22 -13.13 -17.44
C GLN A 227 7.09 -14.12 -17.72
N ASN A 228 7.44 -15.32 -18.23
CA ASN A 228 6.49 -16.38 -18.49
C ASN A 228 5.79 -16.89 -17.22
N ALA A 229 6.52 -16.97 -16.12
CA ALA A 229 5.99 -17.39 -14.83
C ALA A 229 5.02 -16.35 -14.26
N ILE A 230 5.33 -15.05 -14.35
CA ILE A 230 4.45 -13.95 -13.91
C ILE A 230 3.17 -13.93 -14.76
N GLN A 231 3.29 -14.07 -16.09
CA GLN A 231 2.11 -14.14 -16.97
C GLN A 231 1.24 -15.36 -16.62
N SER A 232 1.87 -16.53 -16.43
CA SER A 232 1.17 -17.74 -16.02
C SER A 232 0.48 -17.58 -14.66
N GLN A 233 1.15 -16.96 -13.70
CA GLN A 233 0.61 -16.67 -12.37
C GLN A 233 -0.67 -15.81 -12.45
N ARG A 234 -0.64 -14.73 -13.25
CA ARG A 234 -1.83 -13.88 -13.44
C ARG A 234 -3.01 -14.66 -14.01
N MET A 235 -2.80 -15.46 -15.04
CA MET A 235 -3.85 -16.28 -15.66
C MET A 235 -4.40 -17.36 -14.72
N LEU A 236 -3.54 -17.99 -13.91
CA LEU A 236 -3.94 -19.04 -12.98
C LEU A 236 -4.63 -18.47 -11.74
N THR A 237 -4.24 -17.29 -11.29
CA THR A 237 -4.97 -16.57 -10.24
C THR A 237 -6.40 -16.27 -10.68
N TYR A 238 -6.58 -15.79 -11.90
CA TYR A 238 -7.92 -15.59 -12.48
C TYR A 238 -8.76 -16.88 -12.54
N ARG A 239 -8.09 -18.05 -12.70
CA ARG A 239 -8.74 -19.37 -12.67
C ARG A 239 -8.89 -19.96 -11.26
N ASP A 240 -8.68 -19.18 -10.25
CA ASP A 240 -8.81 -19.58 -8.83
C ASP A 240 -7.88 -20.74 -8.40
N GLN A 241 -6.66 -20.75 -8.91
CA GLN A 241 -5.66 -21.77 -8.56
C GLN A 241 -4.92 -21.48 -7.24
N GLY A 242 -5.23 -20.36 -6.57
CA GLY A 242 -4.62 -20.00 -5.31
C GLY A 242 -3.09 -20.00 -5.36
N MET A 243 -2.45 -20.61 -4.38
CA MET A 243 -0.99 -20.69 -4.29
C MET A 243 -0.33 -21.50 -5.43
N LEU A 244 -1.05 -22.41 -6.08
CA LEU A 244 -0.54 -23.15 -7.23
C LEU A 244 -0.22 -22.24 -8.42
N ALA A 245 -0.86 -21.06 -8.50
CA ALA A 245 -0.56 -20.06 -9.52
C ALA A 245 0.92 -19.61 -9.49
N TYR A 246 1.58 -19.70 -8.34
CA TYR A 246 2.99 -19.32 -8.18
C TYR A 246 3.99 -20.45 -8.49
N SER A 247 3.56 -21.68 -8.78
CA SER A 247 4.43 -22.86 -8.90
C SER A 247 5.59 -22.65 -9.88
N LYS A 248 5.34 -22.05 -11.06
CA LYS A 248 6.39 -21.76 -12.04
C LYS A 248 7.35 -20.69 -11.56
N LEU A 249 6.86 -19.70 -10.84
CA LEU A 249 7.68 -18.63 -10.29
C LEU A 249 8.55 -19.15 -9.13
N ASP A 250 7.98 -19.99 -8.26
CA ASP A 250 8.72 -20.66 -7.19
C ASP A 250 9.84 -21.55 -7.76
N GLN A 251 9.58 -22.26 -8.87
CA GLN A 251 10.60 -23.07 -9.54
C GLN A 251 11.74 -22.21 -10.09
N VAL A 252 11.43 -21.12 -10.77
CA VAL A 252 12.47 -20.21 -11.30
C VAL A 252 13.29 -19.59 -10.16
N ILE A 253 12.65 -19.16 -9.09
CA ILE A 253 13.32 -18.61 -7.88
C ILE A 253 14.27 -19.65 -7.28
N ALA A 254 13.83 -20.90 -7.14
CA ALA A 254 14.66 -22.01 -6.61
C ALA A 254 15.84 -22.31 -7.54
N ASP A 255 15.64 -22.28 -8.86
CA ASP A 255 16.74 -22.46 -9.84
C ASP A 255 17.76 -21.32 -9.76
N MET A 256 17.29 -20.08 -9.67
CA MET A 256 18.17 -18.91 -9.48
C MET A 256 18.94 -19.01 -8.17
N GLN A 257 18.30 -19.40 -7.09
CA GLN A 257 18.96 -19.59 -5.78
C GLN A 257 20.08 -20.64 -5.84
N ARG A 258 19.87 -21.74 -6.57
CA ARG A 258 20.90 -22.74 -6.79
C ARG A 258 22.04 -22.21 -7.69
N TYR A 259 21.70 -21.39 -8.67
CA TYR A 259 22.69 -20.83 -9.59
C TYR A 259 23.53 -19.71 -8.94
N GLU A 260 23.07 -19.10 -7.88
CA GLU A 260 23.76 -18.01 -7.18
C GLU A 260 25.21 -18.38 -6.79
N THR A 261 25.44 -19.66 -6.42
CA THR A 261 26.77 -20.17 -6.06
C THR A 261 27.74 -20.24 -7.24
N ASN A 262 27.22 -20.23 -8.47
CA ASN A 262 27.99 -20.32 -9.70
C ASN A 262 28.23 -18.96 -10.38
N LEU A 263 27.82 -17.86 -9.74
CA LEU A 263 28.02 -16.52 -10.28
C LEU A 263 29.51 -16.15 -10.34
N PRO A 264 30.00 -15.65 -11.50
CA PRO A 264 31.35 -15.13 -11.61
C PRO A 264 31.54 -13.86 -10.74
N GLU A 265 32.77 -13.42 -10.60
CA GLU A 265 33.08 -12.17 -9.89
C GLU A 265 32.73 -10.92 -10.73
N ASP A 266 32.39 -11.09 -12.00
CA ASP A 266 31.98 -9.99 -12.89
C ASP A 266 30.78 -9.24 -12.33
N GLN A 267 30.98 -7.95 -12.03
CA GLN A 267 30.00 -7.12 -11.39
C GLN A 267 28.75 -6.85 -12.26
N ALA A 268 28.89 -6.84 -13.59
CA ALA A 268 27.76 -6.61 -14.47
C ALA A 268 26.82 -7.84 -14.50
N ILE A 269 27.39 -9.04 -14.50
CA ILE A 269 26.65 -10.30 -14.42
C ILE A 269 25.96 -10.42 -13.06
N ARG A 270 26.68 -10.17 -11.97
CA ARG A 270 26.11 -10.21 -10.61
C ARG A 270 24.97 -9.21 -10.44
N ARG A 271 25.14 -7.97 -10.91
CA ARG A 271 24.07 -6.96 -10.87
C ARG A 271 22.83 -7.41 -11.62
N LYS A 272 22.99 -7.86 -12.88
CA LYS A 272 21.86 -8.35 -13.67
C LYS A 272 21.13 -9.50 -12.97
N PHE A 273 21.88 -10.47 -12.41
CA PHE A 273 21.30 -11.58 -11.66
C PHE A 273 20.44 -11.08 -10.49
N TYR A 274 20.97 -10.24 -9.61
CA TYR A 274 20.22 -9.77 -8.45
C TYR A 274 19.07 -8.83 -8.80
N TYR A 275 19.16 -8.08 -9.90
CA TYR A 275 18.04 -7.30 -10.41
C TYR A 275 16.86 -8.20 -10.79
N ASP A 276 17.11 -9.21 -11.61
CA ASP A 276 16.07 -10.14 -12.06
C ASP A 276 15.57 -11.02 -10.91
N TYR A 277 16.47 -11.44 -10.01
CA TYR A 277 16.12 -12.19 -8.81
C TYR A 277 15.23 -11.40 -7.86
N SER A 278 15.56 -10.13 -7.59
CA SER A 278 14.73 -9.25 -6.77
C SER A 278 13.36 -9.02 -7.40
N TYR A 279 13.29 -8.88 -8.71
CA TYR A 279 12.03 -8.73 -9.43
C TYR A 279 11.15 -10.00 -9.33
N ALA A 280 11.75 -11.19 -9.48
CA ALA A 280 11.05 -12.45 -9.27
C ALA A 280 10.52 -12.60 -7.82
N LEU A 281 11.35 -12.27 -6.83
CA LEU A 281 10.97 -12.29 -5.42
C LEU A 281 9.85 -11.30 -5.09
N ASN A 282 9.88 -10.10 -5.69
CA ASN A 282 8.79 -9.12 -5.52
C ASN A 282 7.48 -9.64 -6.14
N ALA A 283 7.53 -10.20 -7.34
CA ALA A 283 6.37 -10.82 -7.98
C ALA A 283 5.81 -11.98 -7.12
N ARG A 284 6.68 -12.70 -6.40
CA ARG A 284 6.31 -13.74 -5.42
C ARG A 284 5.78 -13.17 -4.11
N GLN A 285 5.81 -11.85 -3.94
CA GLN A 285 5.45 -11.13 -2.72
C GLN A 285 6.39 -11.42 -1.52
N ALA A 286 7.61 -11.81 -1.77
CA ALA A 286 8.65 -12.11 -0.79
C ALA A 286 9.48 -10.86 -0.43
N SER A 287 8.81 -9.80 0.05
CA SER A 287 9.37 -8.45 0.20
C SER A 287 10.67 -8.38 1.01
N LYS A 288 10.82 -9.15 2.09
CA LYS A 288 12.07 -9.19 2.88
C LYS A 288 13.23 -9.75 2.06
N GLN A 289 12.98 -10.82 1.32
CA GLN A 289 13.99 -11.46 0.47
C GLN A 289 14.34 -10.58 -0.73
N THR A 290 13.36 -9.86 -1.30
CA THR A 290 13.59 -8.85 -2.35
C THR A 290 14.62 -7.83 -1.90
N LEU A 291 14.43 -7.21 -0.74
CA LEU A 291 15.36 -6.20 -0.23
C LEU A 291 16.74 -6.80 0.09
N ALA A 292 16.79 -8.00 0.69
CA ALA A 292 18.05 -8.69 0.97
C ALA A 292 18.84 -9.03 -0.31
N ALA A 293 18.15 -9.37 -1.42
CA ALA A 293 18.80 -9.58 -2.71
C ALA A 293 19.40 -8.28 -3.28
N LEU A 294 18.71 -7.15 -3.10
CA LEU A 294 19.20 -5.84 -3.55
C LEU A 294 20.41 -5.34 -2.76
N GLU A 295 20.52 -5.67 -1.48
CA GLU A 295 21.69 -5.34 -0.66
C GLU A 295 22.99 -5.99 -1.21
N LYS A 296 22.88 -7.16 -1.85
CA LYS A 296 24.04 -7.86 -2.47
C LYS A 296 24.59 -7.16 -3.72
N VAL A 297 23.86 -6.19 -4.28
CA VAL A 297 24.29 -5.46 -5.49
C VAL A 297 25.38 -4.44 -5.18
N ASN A 298 25.49 -3.97 -3.95
CA ASN A 298 26.41 -2.93 -3.49
C ASN A 298 26.34 -1.63 -4.34
N GLN A 299 25.09 -1.22 -4.67
CA GLN A 299 24.80 0.01 -5.42
C GLN A 299 23.56 0.67 -4.81
N PRO A 300 23.50 2.01 -4.75
CA PRO A 300 22.31 2.71 -4.30
C PRO A 300 21.09 2.34 -5.15
N ILE A 301 19.96 2.00 -4.50
CA ILE A 301 18.74 1.58 -5.22
C ILE A 301 18.27 2.64 -6.22
N LEU A 302 18.44 3.93 -5.91
CA LEU A 302 18.06 5.03 -6.81
C LEU A 302 18.83 5.03 -8.16
N GLU A 303 19.99 4.39 -8.22
CA GLU A 303 20.80 4.26 -9.43
C GLU A 303 20.48 2.97 -10.22
N MET A 304 19.63 2.09 -9.64
CA MET A 304 19.23 0.85 -10.29
C MET A 304 18.14 1.10 -11.35
N PRO A 305 17.92 0.14 -12.26
CA PRO A 305 16.87 0.23 -13.27
C PRO A 305 15.47 0.47 -12.67
N ALA A 306 14.58 1.11 -13.42
CA ALA A 306 13.25 1.49 -12.95
C ALA A 306 12.44 0.29 -12.40
N TYR A 307 12.44 -0.87 -13.07
CA TYR A 307 11.72 -2.05 -12.61
C TYR A 307 12.24 -2.60 -11.27
N VAL A 308 13.52 -2.42 -10.99
CA VAL A 308 14.14 -2.82 -9.70
C VAL A 308 13.75 -1.84 -8.59
N ARG A 309 13.78 -0.53 -8.89
CA ARG A 309 13.31 0.50 -7.95
C ARG A 309 11.83 0.33 -7.62
N HIS A 310 11.01 -0.10 -8.61
CA HIS A 310 9.60 -0.42 -8.39
C HIS A 310 9.45 -1.61 -7.44
N ALA A 311 10.16 -2.71 -7.69
CA ALA A 311 10.16 -3.88 -6.81
C ALA A 311 10.60 -3.53 -5.37
N ALA A 312 11.58 -2.63 -5.22
CA ALA A 312 12.00 -2.13 -3.92
C ALA A 312 10.89 -1.28 -3.24
N ALA A 313 10.25 -0.38 -4.00
CA ALA A 313 9.17 0.47 -3.51
C ALA A 313 7.98 -0.35 -2.98
N ASP A 314 7.49 -1.31 -3.79
CA ASP A 314 6.43 -2.25 -3.40
C ASP A 314 6.80 -3.02 -2.14
N SER A 315 8.04 -3.51 -2.07
CA SER A 315 8.54 -4.27 -0.92
C SER A 315 8.60 -3.43 0.34
N TYR A 316 9.07 -2.17 0.26
CA TYR A 316 9.07 -1.25 1.41
C TYR A 316 7.65 -0.90 1.86
N LEU A 317 6.71 -0.67 0.93
CA LEU A 317 5.33 -0.38 1.27
C LEU A 317 4.68 -1.58 1.98
N LYS A 318 4.84 -2.79 1.44
CA LYS A 318 4.32 -4.01 2.06
C LYS A 318 4.91 -4.30 3.44
N LEU A 319 6.16 -3.89 3.68
CA LEU A 319 6.83 -4.00 4.99
C LEU A 319 6.52 -2.84 5.94
N ARG A 320 5.51 -2.03 5.65
CA ARG A 320 5.09 -0.88 6.46
C ARG A 320 6.20 0.17 6.65
N GLN A 321 6.99 0.42 5.59
CA GLN A 321 8.02 1.46 5.52
C GLN A 321 7.68 2.51 4.45
N PRO A 322 6.51 3.19 4.54
CA PRO A 322 5.98 4.04 3.48
C PRO A 322 6.88 5.24 3.15
N LYS A 323 7.67 5.75 4.11
CA LYS A 323 8.63 6.83 3.87
C LYS A 323 9.72 6.45 2.87
N LYS A 324 10.21 5.20 2.93
CA LYS A 324 11.18 4.69 1.96
C LYS A 324 10.52 4.40 0.62
N ALA A 325 9.33 3.77 0.64
CA ALA A 325 8.56 3.50 -0.57
C ALA A 325 8.29 4.79 -1.37
N GLU A 326 7.86 5.86 -0.71
CA GLU A 326 7.62 7.18 -1.32
C GLU A 326 8.83 7.69 -2.12
N VAL A 327 10.04 7.57 -1.58
CA VAL A 327 11.26 8.03 -2.26
C VAL A 327 11.45 7.32 -3.60
N TYR A 328 11.27 6.00 -3.62
CA TYR A 328 11.46 5.21 -4.84
C TYR A 328 10.31 5.42 -5.83
N TYR A 329 9.04 5.45 -5.40
CA TYR A 329 7.94 5.76 -6.31
C TYR A 329 8.09 7.16 -6.94
N ARG A 330 8.49 8.17 -6.18
CA ARG A 330 8.75 9.52 -6.73
C ARG A 330 9.87 9.50 -7.76
N SER A 331 10.92 8.69 -7.57
CA SER A 331 11.99 8.54 -8.55
C SER A 331 11.51 7.92 -9.88
N LEU A 332 10.49 7.05 -9.83
CA LEU A 332 9.90 6.44 -11.00
C LEU A 332 9.05 7.41 -11.83
N LEU A 333 8.46 8.43 -11.20
CA LEU A 333 7.71 9.46 -11.91
C LEU A 333 8.59 10.32 -12.83
N LEU A 334 9.90 10.33 -12.63
CA LEU A 334 10.87 11.06 -13.44
C LEU A 334 11.32 10.26 -14.69
N GLU A 335 10.99 8.97 -14.75
CA GLU A 335 11.37 8.10 -15.86
C GLU A 335 10.46 8.32 -17.07
N LYS A 336 11.08 8.42 -18.25
CA LYS A 336 10.32 8.58 -19.48
C LYS A 336 9.60 7.27 -19.84
N ASN A 337 8.29 7.34 -20.05
CA ASN A 337 7.45 6.22 -20.47
C ASN A 337 7.37 5.04 -19.46
N TYR A 338 7.76 5.23 -18.19
CA TYR A 338 7.63 4.22 -17.14
C TYR A 338 6.42 4.42 -16.22
N PRO A 339 6.05 5.66 -15.82
CA PRO A 339 4.92 5.87 -14.92
C PRO A 339 3.62 5.34 -15.52
N ASN A 340 2.98 4.45 -14.78
CA ASN A 340 1.67 3.86 -15.05
C ASN A 340 0.80 3.98 -13.80
N TYR A 341 -0.43 3.45 -13.84
CA TYR A 341 -1.34 3.48 -12.69
C TYR A 341 -0.70 2.89 -11.42
N ASP A 342 0.01 1.76 -11.53
CA ASP A 342 0.60 1.08 -10.35
C ASP A 342 1.61 1.96 -9.61
N VAL A 343 2.43 2.73 -10.34
CA VAL A 343 3.40 3.67 -9.73
C VAL A 343 2.68 4.79 -8.98
N TYR A 344 1.62 5.35 -9.60
CA TYR A 344 0.82 6.41 -8.97
C TYR A 344 0.05 5.86 -7.75
N ALA A 345 -0.56 4.69 -7.86
CA ALA A 345 -1.27 4.04 -6.77
C ALA A 345 -0.33 3.68 -5.61
N GLY A 346 0.86 3.14 -5.90
CA GLY A 346 1.88 2.86 -4.88
C GLY A 346 2.33 4.12 -4.14
N LEU A 347 2.56 5.23 -4.86
CA LEU A 347 2.85 6.53 -4.25
C LEU A 347 1.68 7.02 -3.40
N TYR A 348 0.45 6.90 -3.92
CA TYR A 348 -0.77 7.30 -3.20
C TYR A 348 -0.88 6.57 -1.87
N TYR A 349 -0.79 5.23 -1.87
CA TYR A 349 -0.84 4.46 -0.63
C TYR A 349 0.33 4.77 0.31
N SER A 350 1.53 5.03 -0.24
CA SER A 350 2.66 5.49 0.59
C SER A 350 2.38 6.81 1.30
N LEU A 351 1.63 7.73 0.67
CA LEU A 351 1.22 9.00 1.27
C LEU A 351 0.11 8.81 2.31
N VAL A 352 -0.90 8.00 2.01
CA VAL A 352 -2.03 7.71 2.91
C VAL A 352 -1.53 7.01 4.19
N GLU A 353 -0.65 6.02 4.07
CA GLU A 353 -0.07 5.33 5.24
C GLU A 353 0.82 6.24 6.12
N GLN A 354 1.28 7.37 5.57
CA GLN A 354 1.96 8.44 6.31
C GLN A 354 1.00 9.54 6.76
N GLU A 355 -0.29 9.40 6.48
CA GLU A 355 -1.34 10.38 6.79
C GLU A 355 -1.12 11.76 6.12
N LYS A 356 -0.40 11.76 4.99
CA LYS A 356 -0.15 12.94 4.15
C LYS A 356 -1.34 13.20 3.21
N PHE A 357 -2.54 13.32 3.75
CA PHE A 357 -3.79 13.39 2.97
C PHE A 357 -3.84 14.54 1.96
N LYS A 358 -3.26 15.71 2.29
CA LYS A 358 -3.19 16.83 1.34
C LYS A 358 -2.37 16.48 0.10
N GLN A 359 -1.26 15.77 0.26
CA GLN A 359 -0.42 15.34 -0.87
C GLN A 359 -1.08 14.20 -1.65
N ALA A 360 -1.78 13.30 -0.97
CA ALA A 360 -2.57 12.26 -1.61
C ALA A 360 -3.68 12.86 -2.49
N ASP A 361 -4.41 13.88 -2.00
CA ASP A 361 -5.41 14.61 -2.79
C ASP A 361 -4.81 15.28 -4.03
N GLN A 362 -3.67 15.96 -3.89
CA GLN A 362 -2.98 16.58 -5.02
C GLN A 362 -2.59 15.54 -6.06
N LEU A 363 -2.15 14.36 -5.63
CA LEU A 363 -1.83 13.25 -6.53
C LEU A 363 -3.06 12.73 -7.25
N ILE A 364 -4.21 12.57 -6.57
CA ILE A 364 -5.49 12.18 -7.19
C ILE A 364 -5.91 13.20 -8.27
N VAL A 365 -5.77 14.50 -8.00
CA VAL A 365 -6.06 15.55 -9.00
C VAL A 365 -5.10 15.45 -10.18
N GLN A 366 -3.81 15.21 -9.93
CA GLN A 366 -2.82 15.04 -10.98
C GLN A 366 -3.14 13.80 -11.86
N MET A 367 -3.50 12.68 -11.27
CA MET A 367 -3.90 11.47 -11.99
C MET A 367 -5.12 11.70 -12.88
N ASP A 368 -6.08 12.55 -12.47
CA ASP A 368 -7.27 12.87 -13.26
C ASP A 368 -6.92 13.49 -14.61
N HIS A 369 -5.85 14.29 -14.66
CA HIS A 369 -5.35 14.91 -15.89
C HIS A 369 -4.48 13.97 -16.73
N LEU A 370 -3.74 13.05 -16.08
CA LEU A 370 -2.78 12.16 -16.74
C LEU A 370 -3.44 10.90 -17.32
N LEU A 371 -4.56 10.47 -16.75
CA LEU A 371 -5.28 9.26 -17.16
C LEU A 371 -6.56 9.65 -17.93
N PRO A 372 -6.49 9.83 -19.26
CA PRO A 372 -7.65 10.22 -20.06
C PRO A 372 -8.70 9.12 -20.05
N THR A 373 -9.96 9.50 -20.23
CA THR A 373 -11.08 8.55 -20.27
C THR A 373 -10.97 7.58 -21.45
N PHE A 374 -10.38 8.03 -22.56
CA PHE A 374 -10.29 7.26 -23.79
C PHE A 374 -8.89 7.33 -24.39
N ILE A 375 -8.48 6.21 -25.02
CA ILE A 375 -7.32 6.14 -25.88
C ILE A 375 -7.80 6.10 -27.33
N TYR A 376 -7.11 6.80 -28.22
CA TYR A 376 -7.37 6.84 -29.65
C TYR A 376 -6.25 6.13 -30.38
N SER A 377 -6.59 5.10 -31.17
CA SER A 377 -5.64 4.39 -32.03
C SER A 377 -5.66 4.97 -33.44
N ALA A 378 -4.48 5.29 -33.98
CA ALA A 378 -4.33 5.88 -35.31
C ALA A 378 -4.33 4.85 -36.45
N ALA A 379 -4.44 3.56 -36.16
CA ALA A 379 -4.42 2.52 -37.19
C ALA A 379 -5.80 2.39 -37.87
N LYS A 380 -5.90 2.83 -39.15
CA LYS A 380 -7.06 2.68 -40.03
C LYS A 380 -8.41 3.20 -39.49
N GLY A 381 -8.43 4.42 -39.03
CA GLY A 381 -9.63 5.08 -38.50
C GLY A 381 -9.51 5.32 -37.00
N VAL A 382 -10.22 6.31 -36.47
CA VAL A 382 -10.17 6.69 -35.07
C VAL A 382 -10.95 5.66 -34.25
N ASN A 383 -10.31 4.60 -33.81
CA ASN A 383 -10.88 3.70 -32.83
C ASN A 383 -10.69 4.29 -31.42
N ARG A 384 -11.80 4.56 -30.77
CA ARG A 384 -11.87 5.03 -29.39
C ARG A 384 -12.03 3.83 -28.44
N THR A 385 -11.08 3.60 -27.55
CA THR A 385 -11.17 2.58 -26.50
C THR A 385 -11.11 3.22 -25.13
N THR A 386 -11.75 2.62 -24.14
CA THR A 386 -11.62 3.05 -22.74
C THR A 386 -10.19 2.80 -22.27
N HIS A 387 -9.68 3.69 -21.46
CA HIS A 387 -8.39 3.51 -20.79
C HIS A 387 -8.61 2.65 -19.53
N ASP A 388 -8.01 1.46 -19.46
CA ASP A 388 -8.20 0.54 -18.33
C ASP A 388 -7.76 1.17 -17.00
N ASP A 389 -6.60 1.83 -16.97
CA ASP A 389 -6.12 2.56 -15.79
C ASP A 389 -7.09 3.66 -15.29
N ARG A 390 -7.97 4.16 -16.17
CA ARG A 390 -9.00 5.12 -15.77
C ARG A 390 -10.04 4.52 -14.84
N LEU A 391 -10.43 3.27 -15.07
CA LEU A 391 -11.39 2.57 -14.20
C LEU A 391 -10.79 2.33 -12.81
N GLU A 392 -9.54 1.90 -12.75
CA GLU A 392 -8.79 1.74 -11.49
C GLU A 392 -8.65 3.09 -10.74
N TYR A 393 -8.30 4.15 -11.46
CA TYR A 393 -8.22 5.50 -10.90
C TYR A 393 -9.55 5.96 -10.29
N LEU A 394 -10.69 5.74 -10.96
CA LEU A 394 -12.00 6.13 -10.42
C LEU A 394 -12.31 5.39 -9.12
N GLY A 395 -11.96 4.10 -9.03
CA GLY A 395 -12.03 3.34 -7.78
C GLY A 395 -11.17 3.96 -6.67
N LEU A 396 -9.91 4.29 -6.98
CA LEU A 396 -8.98 4.92 -6.04
C LEU A 396 -9.47 6.30 -5.56
N LYS A 397 -10.05 7.10 -6.46
CA LYS A 397 -10.66 8.40 -6.13
C LYS A 397 -11.83 8.26 -5.14
N GLY A 398 -12.65 7.23 -5.30
CA GLY A 398 -13.71 6.91 -4.33
C GLY A 398 -13.18 6.51 -2.97
N LEU A 399 -12.16 5.67 -2.93
CA LEU A 399 -11.47 5.27 -1.69
C LEU A 399 -10.77 6.44 -1.00
N ASN A 400 -10.27 7.43 -1.76
CA ASN A 400 -9.66 8.62 -1.18
C ASN A 400 -10.65 9.42 -0.31
N TYR A 401 -11.93 9.51 -0.69
CA TYR A 401 -12.96 10.10 0.20
C TYR A 401 -13.06 9.31 1.50
N ALA A 402 -13.08 7.98 1.42
CA ALA A 402 -13.23 7.12 2.60
C ALA A 402 -12.03 7.21 3.56
N TYR A 403 -10.80 7.20 3.06
CA TYR A 403 -9.59 7.35 3.88
C TYR A 403 -9.49 8.72 4.57
N ARG A 404 -10.24 9.71 4.07
CA ARG A 404 -10.36 11.03 4.69
C ARG A 404 -11.54 11.16 5.63
N ASN A 405 -12.13 10.06 6.06
CA ASN A 405 -13.36 10.00 6.85
C ASN A 405 -14.62 10.57 6.15
N GLU A 406 -14.59 10.83 4.85
CA GLU A 406 -15.74 11.35 4.09
C GLU A 406 -16.61 10.19 3.57
N HIS A 407 -17.01 9.28 4.46
CA HIS A 407 -17.67 8.01 4.10
C HIS A 407 -18.97 8.21 3.31
N ALA A 408 -19.77 9.22 3.65
CA ALA A 408 -21.01 9.53 2.93
C ALA A 408 -20.74 9.95 1.47
N LYS A 409 -19.68 10.71 1.22
CA LYS A 409 -19.26 11.06 -0.14
C LYS A 409 -18.74 9.84 -0.90
N ALA A 410 -17.98 8.99 -0.24
CA ALA A 410 -17.49 7.76 -0.84
C ALA A 410 -18.63 6.84 -1.27
N GLU A 411 -19.62 6.59 -0.40
CA GLU A 411 -20.80 5.77 -0.71
C GLU A 411 -21.53 6.34 -1.93
N LYS A 412 -21.91 7.61 -1.89
CA LYS A 412 -22.59 8.28 -2.99
C LYS A 412 -21.80 8.24 -4.30
N TYR A 413 -20.49 8.38 -4.24
CA TYR A 413 -19.61 8.33 -5.41
C TYR A 413 -19.61 6.93 -6.05
N PHE A 414 -19.49 5.86 -5.27
CA PHE A 414 -19.57 4.49 -5.79
C PHE A 414 -20.96 4.13 -6.31
N GLU A 415 -22.04 4.61 -5.68
CA GLU A 415 -23.40 4.48 -6.22
C GLU A 415 -23.54 5.12 -7.60
N GLN A 416 -22.95 6.32 -7.79
CA GLN A 416 -22.93 7.01 -9.10
C GLN A 416 -22.13 6.25 -10.17
N LEU A 417 -20.98 5.67 -9.79
CA LEU A 417 -20.18 4.83 -10.69
C LEU A 417 -20.96 3.56 -11.09
N LEU A 418 -21.62 2.92 -10.14
CA LEU A 418 -22.42 1.72 -10.38
C LEU A 418 -23.70 1.98 -11.18
N ALA A 419 -24.29 3.17 -11.08
CA ALA A 419 -25.37 3.56 -11.97
C ALA A 419 -24.96 3.57 -13.46
N GLN A 420 -23.66 3.79 -13.74
CA GLN A 420 -23.12 3.75 -15.11
C GLN A 420 -22.55 2.38 -15.47
N ALA A 421 -22.07 1.61 -14.49
CA ALA A 421 -21.42 0.32 -14.68
C ALA A 421 -21.89 -0.70 -13.60
N PRO A 422 -23.16 -1.15 -13.64
CA PRO A 422 -23.77 -1.92 -12.56
C PRO A 422 -23.09 -3.27 -12.29
N ASN A 423 -22.44 -3.85 -13.29
CA ASN A 423 -21.74 -5.13 -13.18
C ASN A 423 -20.22 -4.99 -12.92
N ASN A 424 -19.75 -3.79 -12.58
CA ASN A 424 -18.34 -3.61 -12.25
C ASN A 424 -18.05 -4.16 -10.85
N VAL A 425 -17.40 -5.31 -10.79
CA VAL A 425 -17.10 -6.06 -9.56
C VAL A 425 -16.24 -5.25 -8.59
N SER A 426 -15.25 -4.51 -9.10
CA SER A 426 -14.37 -3.68 -8.26
C SER A 426 -15.15 -2.56 -7.57
N TYR A 427 -16.06 -1.89 -8.28
CA TYR A 427 -16.88 -0.82 -7.68
C TYR A 427 -17.89 -1.36 -6.67
N GLN A 428 -18.49 -2.56 -6.95
CA GLN A 428 -19.36 -3.23 -5.99
C GLN A 428 -18.60 -3.60 -4.70
N ASN A 429 -17.40 -4.15 -4.83
CA ASN A 429 -16.55 -4.48 -3.70
C ASN A 429 -16.17 -3.23 -2.87
N ASN A 430 -15.86 -2.13 -3.52
CA ASN A 430 -15.56 -0.88 -2.83
C ASN A 430 -16.80 -0.29 -2.15
N LEU A 431 -17.98 -0.35 -2.79
CA LEU A 431 -19.23 0.07 -2.16
C LEU A 431 -19.54 -0.77 -0.91
N ALA A 432 -19.39 -2.08 -0.99
CA ALA A 432 -19.60 -2.99 0.14
C ALA A 432 -18.64 -2.71 1.30
N LEU A 433 -17.36 -2.42 1.02
CA LEU A 433 -16.40 -1.97 2.01
C LEU A 433 -16.86 -0.69 2.72
N ILE A 434 -17.30 0.32 1.95
CA ILE A 434 -17.77 1.59 2.51
C ILE A 434 -19.05 1.40 3.33
N GLN A 435 -19.99 0.61 2.86
CA GLN A 435 -21.23 0.29 3.61
C GLN A 435 -20.91 -0.37 4.95
N ARG A 436 -19.93 -1.29 5.01
CA ARG A 436 -19.49 -1.88 6.26
C ARG A 436 -18.85 -0.84 7.19
N TRP A 437 -18.01 0.08 6.67
CA TRP A 437 -17.45 1.18 7.46
C TRP A 437 -18.52 2.17 7.95
N ARG A 438 -19.64 2.26 7.23
CA ARG A 438 -20.82 3.01 7.64
C ARG A 438 -21.77 2.23 8.56
N GLU A 439 -21.29 1.16 9.18
CA GLU A 439 -22.06 0.32 10.09
C GLU A 439 -23.31 -0.31 9.45
N LYS A 440 -23.25 -0.62 8.13
CA LYS A 440 -24.33 -1.27 7.35
C LYS A 440 -23.88 -2.64 6.78
N PRO A 441 -23.48 -3.60 7.64
CA PRO A 441 -22.94 -4.88 7.16
C PRO A 441 -23.97 -5.77 6.47
N GLU A 442 -25.27 -5.69 6.81
CA GLU A 442 -26.33 -6.47 6.13
C GLU A 442 -26.57 -5.95 4.71
N LEU A 443 -26.60 -4.60 4.55
CA LEU A 443 -26.70 -3.99 3.23
C LEU A 443 -25.49 -4.33 2.36
N SER A 444 -24.27 -4.28 2.95
CA SER A 444 -23.04 -4.70 2.30
C SER A 444 -23.10 -6.15 1.82
N GLU A 445 -23.57 -7.07 2.67
CA GLU A 445 -23.70 -8.49 2.33
C GLU A 445 -24.75 -8.73 1.24
N THR A 446 -25.88 -8.02 1.31
CA THR A 446 -26.93 -8.09 0.29
C THR A 446 -26.43 -7.66 -1.08
N ASN A 447 -25.67 -6.55 -1.15
CA ASN A 447 -25.10 -6.06 -2.40
C ASN A 447 -24.05 -7.00 -2.96
N LEU A 448 -23.17 -7.55 -2.12
CA LEU A 448 -22.16 -8.52 -2.55
C LEU A 448 -22.77 -9.83 -3.07
N SER A 449 -23.88 -10.28 -2.49
CA SER A 449 -24.54 -11.52 -2.93
C SER A 449 -24.98 -11.47 -4.39
N GLN A 450 -25.19 -10.28 -4.96
CA GLN A 450 -25.49 -10.10 -6.38
C GLN A 450 -24.30 -10.44 -7.29
N LEU A 451 -23.06 -10.35 -6.79
CA LEU A 451 -21.84 -10.68 -7.53
C LEU A 451 -21.63 -12.19 -7.71
N ASN A 452 -22.27 -13.03 -6.92
CA ASN A 452 -22.12 -14.49 -7.01
C ASN A 452 -22.47 -15.06 -8.40
N GLY A 453 -23.34 -14.37 -9.15
CA GLY A 453 -23.67 -14.72 -10.53
C GLY A 453 -22.79 -14.08 -11.59
N VAL A 454 -21.97 -13.06 -11.22
CA VAL A 454 -21.12 -12.30 -12.15
C VAL A 454 -19.69 -12.84 -12.15
N GLU A 455 -19.05 -12.85 -11.00
CA GLU A 455 -17.66 -13.31 -10.84
C GLU A 455 -17.47 -14.01 -9.49
N PRO A 456 -17.90 -15.26 -9.33
CA PRO A 456 -17.92 -15.96 -8.04
C PRO A 456 -16.50 -16.29 -7.51
N ILE A 457 -15.47 -16.18 -8.33
CA ILE A 457 -14.08 -16.48 -7.97
C ILE A 457 -13.27 -15.23 -7.55
N ASP A 458 -13.86 -14.04 -7.63
CA ASP A 458 -13.17 -12.81 -7.27
C ASP A 458 -12.71 -12.81 -5.81
N GLN A 459 -11.41 -12.58 -5.59
CA GLN A 459 -10.80 -12.64 -4.26
C GLN A 459 -11.29 -11.50 -3.35
N ALA A 460 -11.45 -10.29 -3.89
CA ALA A 460 -11.91 -9.14 -3.10
C ALA A 460 -13.34 -9.35 -2.61
N THR A 461 -14.20 -9.94 -3.43
CA THR A 461 -15.58 -10.33 -3.06
C THR A 461 -15.55 -11.33 -1.90
N ARG A 462 -14.73 -12.36 -1.96
CA ARG A 462 -14.61 -13.36 -0.88
C ARG A 462 -14.08 -12.74 0.42
N ILE A 463 -13.12 -11.82 0.33
CA ILE A 463 -12.60 -11.09 1.50
C ILE A 463 -13.70 -10.21 2.10
N ASN A 464 -14.48 -9.51 1.29
CA ASN A 464 -15.59 -8.70 1.78
C ASN A 464 -16.68 -9.55 2.46
N HIS A 465 -17.06 -10.71 1.90
CA HIS A 465 -17.99 -11.67 2.57
C HIS A 465 -17.44 -12.13 3.93
N MET A 466 -16.14 -12.46 3.99
CA MET A 466 -15.49 -12.83 5.25
C MET A 466 -15.56 -11.71 6.29
N GLN A 467 -15.26 -10.48 5.90
CA GLN A 467 -15.30 -9.31 6.79
C GLN A 467 -16.73 -8.94 7.19
N ASN A 468 -17.70 -9.14 6.31
CA ASN A 468 -19.12 -8.98 6.65
C ASN A 468 -19.58 -10.06 7.64
N SER A 469 -19.16 -11.31 7.46
CA SER A 469 -19.46 -12.39 8.43
C SER A 469 -18.91 -12.05 9.82
N GLN A 470 -17.72 -11.44 9.89
CA GLN A 470 -17.15 -10.91 11.14
C GLN A 470 -18.02 -9.82 11.74
N ALA A 471 -18.38 -8.79 10.96
CA ALA A 471 -19.18 -7.64 11.41
C ALA A 471 -20.59 -8.05 11.86
N LEU A 472 -21.16 -9.06 11.21
CA LEU A 472 -22.46 -9.66 11.55
C LEU A 472 -22.39 -10.67 12.73
N GLY A 473 -21.20 -10.90 13.30
CA GLY A 473 -21.01 -11.85 14.38
C GLY A 473 -21.29 -13.32 14.00
N ASN A 474 -21.23 -13.66 12.71
CA ASN A 474 -21.35 -15.03 12.22
C ASN A 474 -19.98 -15.73 12.29
N ILE A 475 -19.60 -16.15 13.48
CA ILE A 475 -18.25 -16.66 13.77
C ILE A 475 -17.91 -17.93 12.99
N GLN A 476 -18.87 -18.82 12.78
CA GLN A 476 -18.66 -20.05 12.01
C GLN A 476 -18.36 -19.74 10.54
N ALA A 477 -19.15 -18.86 9.91
CA ALA A 477 -18.91 -18.43 8.53
C ALA A 477 -17.57 -17.69 8.41
N TRP A 478 -17.27 -16.77 9.33
CA TRP A 478 -16.00 -16.06 9.36
C TRP A 478 -14.80 -17.01 9.43
N LYS A 479 -14.81 -18.00 10.35
CA LYS A 479 -13.75 -19.01 10.47
C LYS A 479 -13.58 -19.84 9.19
N ALA A 480 -14.69 -20.32 8.63
CA ALA A 480 -14.66 -21.14 7.41
C ALA A 480 -14.12 -20.36 6.20
N GLN A 481 -14.61 -19.13 6.00
CA GLN A 481 -14.16 -18.24 4.92
C GLN A 481 -12.70 -17.84 5.09
N ASN A 482 -12.26 -17.54 6.32
CA ASN A 482 -10.86 -17.22 6.60
C ASN A 482 -9.95 -18.44 6.35
N ALA A 483 -10.35 -19.64 6.72
CA ALA A 483 -9.58 -20.86 6.48
C ALA A 483 -9.43 -21.16 4.98
N ASP A 484 -10.49 -20.99 4.18
CA ASP A 484 -10.44 -21.09 2.72
C ASP A 484 -9.50 -20.04 2.11
N LEU A 485 -9.63 -18.78 2.52
CA LEU A 485 -8.79 -17.68 2.03
C LEU A 485 -7.32 -17.83 2.46
N MET A 486 -7.03 -18.38 3.64
CA MET A 486 -5.67 -18.68 4.07
C MET A 486 -5.00 -19.76 3.21
N GLN A 487 -5.75 -20.64 2.57
CA GLN A 487 -5.20 -21.59 1.59
C GLN A 487 -4.99 -20.94 0.22
N ARG A 488 -5.88 -20.03 -0.21
CA ARG A 488 -5.88 -19.42 -1.53
C ARG A 488 -4.98 -18.19 -1.63
N ALA A 489 -5.04 -17.33 -0.63
CA ALA A 489 -4.39 -16.02 -0.61
C ALA A 489 -3.71 -15.71 0.76
N PRO A 490 -2.82 -16.57 1.27
CA PRO A 490 -2.21 -16.41 2.61
C PRO A 490 -1.34 -15.15 2.73
N LEU A 491 -0.97 -14.52 1.62
CA LEU A 491 -0.14 -13.32 1.59
C LEU A 491 -0.96 -12.02 1.50
N ASP A 492 -2.28 -12.14 1.35
CA ASP A 492 -3.19 -11.00 1.37
C ASP A 492 -3.25 -10.38 2.77
N THR A 493 -3.15 -9.05 2.85
CA THR A 493 -3.08 -8.34 4.13
C THR A 493 -4.40 -8.39 4.89
N GLY A 494 -5.54 -8.37 4.21
CA GLY A 494 -6.87 -8.49 4.81
C GLY A 494 -7.09 -9.88 5.40
N VAL A 495 -6.66 -10.92 4.70
CA VAL A 495 -6.74 -12.32 5.16
C VAL A 495 -5.83 -12.53 6.38
N GLN A 496 -4.60 -12.00 6.35
CA GLN A 496 -3.67 -12.07 7.48
C GLN A 496 -4.18 -11.30 8.71
N LEU A 497 -4.81 -10.14 8.49
CA LEU A 497 -5.40 -9.37 9.58
C LEU A 497 -6.57 -10.14 10.21
N SER A 498 -7.47 -10.67 9.39
CA SER A 498 -8.59 -11.50 9.85
C SER A 498 -8.12 -12.71 10.67
N GLN A 499 -7.04 -13.38 10.24
CA GLN A 499 -6.46 -14.49 11.01
C GLN A 499 -5.93 -14.03 12.39
N LYS A 500 -5.30 -12.85 12.44
CA LYS A 500 -4.85 -12.28 13.73
C LYS A 500 -6.03 -11.92 14.63
N GLU A 501 -7.11 -11.38 14.09
CA GLU A 501 -8.31 -11.03 14.83
C GLU A 501 -9.03 -12.28 15.38
N LEU A 502 -9.09 -13.37 14.60
CA LEU A 502 -9.55 -14.67 15.09
C LEU A 502 -8.69 -15.20 16.24
N ASN A 503 -7.37 -15.06 16.12
CA ASN A 503 -6.46 -15.49 17.20
C ASN A 503 -6.64 -14.62 18.45
N ASP A 504 -6.88 -13.32 18.30
CA ASP A 504 -7.11 -12.42 19.45
C ASP A 504 -8.46 -12.66 20.10
N ARG A 505 -9.47 -13.05 19.34
CA ARG A 505 -10.76 -13.46 19.89
C ARG A 505 -10.60 -14.64 20.87
N ASN A 506 -9.67 -15.53 20.61
CA ASN A 506 -9.39 -16.71 21.44
C ASN A 506 -8.44 -16.44 22.61
N ARG A 507 -8.30 -15.17 23.04
CA ARG A 507 -7.49 -14.75 24.19
C ARG A 507 -8.38 -14.35 25.35
N ALA A 508 -7.89 -14.49 26.56
CA ALA A 508 -8.50 -13.87 27.72
C ALA A 508 -8.42 -12.34 27.60
N THR A 509 -9.38 -11.64 28.19
CA THR A 509 -9.40 -10.17 28.19
C THR A 509 -9.62 -9.62 29.59
N ILE A 510 -8.93 -8.54 29.90
CA ILE A 510 -9.16 -7.75 31.10
C ILE A 510 -9.62 -6.35 30.69
N GLN A 511 -10.64 -5.85 31.38
CA GLN A 511 -11.12 -4.47 31.29
C GLN A 511 -11.16 -3.92 32.72
N HIS A 512 -10.63 -2.74 32.90
CA HIS A 512 -10.65 -2.05 34.20
C HIS A 512 -10.88 -0.58 33.97
N GLN A 513 -11.75 0.00 34.79
CA GLN A 513 -11.98 1.44 34.87
C GLN A 513 -12.06 1.87 36.34
N THR A 514 -11.46 3.01 36.62
CA THR A 514 -11.52 3.69 37.90
C THR A 514 -11.99 5.12 37.68
N THR A 515 -13.00 5.55 38.42
CA THR A 515 -13.40 6.94 38.52
C THR A 515 -13.16 7.41 39.92
N ILE A 516 -12.55 8.55 40.08
CA ILE A 516 -12.35 9.23 41.37
C ILE A 516 -12.98 10.62 41.25
N SER A 517 -13.82 11.00 42.18
CA SER A 517 -14.42 12.32 42.16
C SER A 517 -14.40 13.02 43.51
N LYS A 518 -14.50 14.32 43.41
CA LYS A 518 -14.68 15.20 44.56
C LYS A 518 -15.76 16.24 44.24
N SER A 519 -16.77 16.26 45.07
CA SER A 519 -17.86 17.25 45.03
C SER A 519 -17.66 18.35 46.05
N LYS A 520 -18.19 19.53 45.73
CA LYS A 520 -18.21 20.70 46.58
C LYS A 520 -19.54 21.43 46.40
N SER A 521 -20.25 21.67 47.49
CA SER A 521 -21.46 22.50 47.53
C SER A 521 -21.27 23.69 48.48
N ASP A 522 -21.84 24.83 48.13
CA ASP A 522 -21.84 26.04 48.99
C ASP A 522 -23.01 26.07 49.99
N SER A 523 -23.91 25.08 49.92
CA SER A 523 -25.10 25.03 50.78
C SER A 523 -24.81 24.52 52.19
N ARG A 524 -25.42 25.14 53.16
CA ARG A 524 -25.41 24.76 54.58
C ARG A 524 -26.72 24.11 55.01
N ASN A 525 -27.51 23.58 54.12
CA ASN A 525 -28.79 22.96 54.38
C ASN A 525 -28.65 21.56 55.01
N VAL A 526 -29.66 21.11 55.75
CA VAL A 526 -29.72 19.81 56.43
C VAL A 526 -29.45 18.63 55.48
N LEU A 527 -29.71 18.83 54.18
CA LEU A 527 -29.44 17.83 53.11
C LEU A 527 -27.98 17.70 52.71
N ASP A 528 -27.06 18.53 53.24
CA ASP A 528 -25.61 18.36 52.97
C ASP A 528 -25.07 17.02 53.51
N GLN A 529 -25.77 16.39 54.44
CA GLN A 529 -25.46 15.07 54.99
C GLN A 529 -25.74 13.94 53.97
N LEU A 530 -26.53 14.21 52.91
CA LEU A 530 -26.90 13.24 51.90
C LEU A 530 -25.92 13.13 50.70
N LYS A 531 -24.89 13.99 50.68
CA LYS A 531 -23.94 14.09 49.58
C LYS A 531 -22.55 13.62 49.98
N GLY A 532 -22.00 12.71 49.21
CA GLY A 532 -20.61 12.32 49.37
C GLY A 532 -19.68 13.43 48.88
N SER A 533 -18.70 13.85 49.70
CA SER A 533 -17.70 14.83 49.31
C SER A 533 -16.60 14.22 48.42
N ARG A 534 -16.38 12.94 48.51
CA ARG A 534 -15.43 12.16 47.71
C ARG A 534 -16.03 10.81 47.31
N GLU A 535 -15.76 10.38 46.08
CA GLU A 535 -16.28 9.12 45.58
C GLU A 535 -15.20 8.36 44.84
N ARG A 536 -15.28 7.04 44.87
CA ARG A 536 -14.46 6.11 44.07
C ARG A 536 -15.34 5.04 43.50
N ASP A 537 -15.20 4.80 42.21
CA ASP A 537 -15.84 3.71 41.47
C ASP A 537 -14.79 2.91 40.76
N HIS A 538 -14.72 1.61 40.98
CA HIS A 538 -13.81 0.69 40.32
C HIS A 538 -14.62 -0.44 39.68
N GLN A 539 -14.44 -0.64 38.39
CA GLN A 539 -15.07 -1.71 37.65
C GLN A 539 -13.98 -2.55 36.97
N THR A 540 -13.95 -3.82 37.30
CA THR A 540 -13.01 -4.77 36.67
C THR A 540 -13.80 -5.94 36.10
N ARG A 541 -13.51 -6.31 34.86
CA ARG A 541 -14.05 -7.49 34.20
C ARG A 541 -12.93 -8.31 33.59
N LEU A 542 -12.85 -9.59 33.95
CA LEU A 542 -11.94 -10.57 33.41
C LEU A 542 -12.75 -11.58 32.61
N ASN A 543 -12.48 -11.72 31.32
CA ASN A 543 -13.19 -12.68 30.47
C ASN A 543 -12.25 -13.82 30.05
N SER A 544 -12.77 -15.05 30.03
CA SER A 544 -12.11 -16.18 29.43
C SER A 544 -11.95 -16.02 27.91
N PRO A 545 -11.09 -16.79 27.24
CA PRO A 545 -11.24 -17.02 25.81
C PRO A 545 -12.63 -17.49 25.44
N TRP A 546 -13.06 -17.21 24.19
CA TRP A 546 -14.30 -17.77 23.68
C TRP A 546 -14.16 -19.29 23.44
N PHE A 547 -15.12 -20.05 23.93
CA PHE A 547 -15.21 -21.49 23.71
C PHE A 547 -16.49 -21.83 22.93
N SER A 548 -16.47 -22.96 22.21
CA SER A 548 -17.57 -23.33 21.29
C SER A 548 -18.03 -22.17 20.39
N ASP A 549 -17.07 -21.29 19.99
CA ASP A 549 -17.25 -20.10 19.15
C ASP A 549 -18.07 -18.96 19.73
N ASN A 550 -19.08 -19.25 20.56
CA ASN A 550 -20.10 -18.26 20.93
C ASN A 550 -20.21 -18.05 22.44
N TYR A 551 -19.49 -18.76 23.27
CA TYR A 551 -19.61 -18.68 24.74
C TYR A 551 -18.30 -18.22 25.36
N ARG A 552 -18.37 -17.44 26.43
CA ARG A 552 -17.25 -17.13 27.32
C ARG A 552 -17.73 -16.97 28.76
N ALA A 553 -16.90 -17.39 29.70
CA ALA A 553 -17.10 -17.10 31.09
C ALA A 553 -16.44 -15.76 31.45
N TYR A 554 -16.95 -15.10 32.47
CA TYR A 554 -16.34 -13.88 32.98
C TYR A 554 -16.46 -13.77 34.49
N ALA A 555 -15.53 -13.02 35.08
CA ALA A 555 -15.58 -12.58 36.47
C ALA A 555 -15.61 -11.06 36.50
N THR A 556 -16.37 -10.48 37.42
CA THR A 556 -16.45 -9.04 37.67
C THR A 556 -16.09 -8.71 39.10
N HIS A 557 -15.50 -7.54 39.31
CA HIS A 557 -15.35 -6.91 40.61
C HIS A 557 -15.76 -5.44 40.46
N ASN A 558 -16.81 -5.06 41.15
CA ASN A 558 -17.33 -3.70 41.21
C ASN A 558 -17.16 -3.18 42.63
N TYR A 559 -16.62 -1.99 42.80
CA TYR A 559 -16.39 -1.34 44.08
C TYR A 559 -16.80 0.11 43.96
N ARG A 560 -17.74 0.53 44.82
CA ARG A 560 -18.21 1.92 44.99
C ARG A 560 -17.94 2.37 46.42
N TRP A 561 -17.40 3.55 46.59
CA TRP A 561 -17.13 4.13 47.89
C TRP A 561 -17.44 5.62 47.88
N SER A 562 -18.02 6.12 48.95
CA SER A 562 -18.25 7.54 49.16
C SER A 562 -18.01 7.94 50.63
N ASP A 563 -17.60 9.17 50.80
CA ASP A 563 -17.36 9.84 52.08
C ASP A 563 -18.47 10.84 52.33
N PHE A 564 -19.40 10.48 53.18
CA PHE A 564 -20.53 11.32 53.62
C PHE A 564 -20.24 11.97 54.94
N ASP A 565 -20.99 13.04 55.37
CA ASP A 565 -20.78 13.74 56.62
C ASP A 565 -21.02 12.85 57.85
N ASP A 566 -21.84 11.83 57.73
CA ASP A 566 -22.16 10.86 58.78
C ASP A 566 -21.33 9.57 58.68
N GLY A 567 -20.30 9.55 57.85
CA GLY A 567 -19.33 8.47 57.73
C GLY A 567 -19.15 7.92 56.32
N GLU A 568 -18.14 7.07 56.16
CA GLU A 568 -17.82 6.41 54.89
C GLU A 568 -18.73 5.20 54.66
N VAL A 569 -19.03 4.95 53.38
CA VAL A 569 -19.77 3.78 52.96
C VAL A 569 -19.12 3.18 51.72
N ASP A 570 -19.07 1.88 51.64
CA ASP A 570 -18.64 1.16 50.44
C ASP A 570 -19.61 0.03 50.09
N ASP A 571 -19.65 -0.28 48.77
CA ASP A 571 -20.36 -1.43 48.21
C ASP A 571 -19.42 -2.15 47.28
N SER A 572 -18.99 -3.31 47.66
CA SER A 572 -18.05 -4.14 46.94
C SER A 572 -18.70 -5.46 46.54
N ARG A 573 -18.64 -5.82 45.24
CA ARG A 573 -19.28 -7.03 44.71
C ARG A 573 -18.35 -7.80 43.80
N ILE A 574 -18.36 -9.10 43.93
CA ILE A 574 -17.69 -10.04 43.01
C ILE A 574 -18.76 -10.84 42.27
N GLY A 575 -18.64 -10.90 40.93
CA GLY A 575 -19.58 -11.63 40.09
C GLY A 575 -18.89 -12.67 39.24
N LEU A 576 -19.62 -13.73 38.91
CA LEU A 576 -19.25 -14.74 37.92
C LEU A 576 -20.37 -14.91 36.90
N GLY A 577 -20.07 -14.88 35.63
CA GLY A 577 -21.07 -14.98 34.60
C GLY A 577 -20.66 -15.75 33.36
N LEU A 578 -21.66 -16.04 32.57
CA LEU A 578 -21.57 -16.67 31.25
C LEU A 578 -22.19 -15.74 30.21
N GLU A 579 -21.48 -15.52 29.12
CA GLU A 579 -21.91 -14.71 27.98
C GLU A 579 -22.03 -15.59 26.74
N TRP A 580 -23.07 -15.35 25.98
CA TRP A 580 -23.29 -15.91 24.65
C TRP A 580 -23.46 -14.80 23.62
N ALA A 581 -22.77 -14.93 22.46
CA ALA A 581 -22.92 -13.95 21.36
C ALA A 581 -22.90 -14.68 20.01
N SER A 582 -23.87 -14.40 19.14
CA SER A 582 -23.97 -14.97 17.80
C SER A 582 -24.90 -14.13 16.91
N LYS A 583 -24.46 -13.86 15.67
CA LYS A 583 -25.28 -13.21 14.65
C LYS A 583 -26.02 -11.96 15.17
N ARG A 584 -25.26 -11.03 15.74
CA ARG A 584 -25.78 -9.76 16.30
C ARG A 584 -26.76 -9.92 17.47
N LYS A 585 -26.77 -11.06 18.13
CA LYS A 585 -27.48 -11.33 19.37
C LYS A 585 -26.48 -11.52 20.48
N HIS A 586 -26.83 -11.04 21.65
CA HIS A 586 -26.02 -11.15 22.85
C HIS A 586 -26.92 -11.53 24.03
N ALA A 587 -26.46 -12.42 24.86
CA ALA A 587 -27.08 -12.76 26.13
C ALA A 587 -25.99 -12.91 27.19
N SER A 588 -26.24 -12.43 28.41
CA SER A 588 -25.40 -12.73 29.57
C SER A 588 -26.24 -13.10 30.78
N ILE A 589 -25.69 -13.96 31.62
CA ILE A 589 -26.20 -14.29 32.95
C ILE A 589 -25.03 -14.25 33.92
N ALA A 590 -25.25 -13.62 35.07
CA ALA A 590 -24.26 -13.61 36.13
C ALA A 590 -24.93 -13.80 37.49
N ILE A 591 -24.11 -14.29 38.41
CA ILE A 591 -24.38 -14.23 39.84
C ILE A 591 -23.33 -13.34 40.50
N SER A 592 -23.71 -12.49 41.43
CA SER A 592 -22.79 -11.63 42.15
C SER A 592 -23.06 -11.70 43.64
N GLN A 593 -22.04 -11.47 44.46
CA GLN A 593 -22.12 -11.45 45.90
C GLN A 593 -21.39 -10.22 46.44
N ALA A 594 -22.03 -9.52 47.35
CA ALA A 594 -21.38 -8.49 48.13
C ALA A 594 -20.27 -9.05 49.02
N THR A 595 -19.15 -8.35 49.13
CA THR A 595 -18.00 -8.86 49.91
C THR A 595 -18.16 -8.68 51.42
N ASP A 596 -19.11 -7.85 51.84
CA ASP A 596 -19.44 -7.60 53.22
C ASP A 596 -20.42 -8.63 53.82
N GLY A 597 -20.94 -9.60 53.04
CA GLY A 597 -21.72 -10.70 53.57
C GLY A 597 -22.80 -11.27 52.72
N ASP A 598 -24.08 -10.98 52.95
CA ASP A 598 -25.17 -11.89 52.61
C ASP A 598 -25.96 -11.53 51.34
N ARG A 599 -25.61 -10.45 50.61
CA ARG A 599 -26.38 -10.00 49.44
C ARG A 599 -25.94 -10.74 48.14
N LEU A 600 -26.75 -11.72 47.80
CA LEU A 600 -26.57 -12.49 46.56
C LEU A 600 -27.41 -11.89 45.44
N GLY A 601 -26.78 -11.60 44.30
CA GLY A 601 -27.43 -11.02 43.12
C GLY A 601 -27.44 -11.95 41.93
N ALA A 602 -28.41 -11.75 41.04
CA ALA A 602 -28.50 -12.34 39.73
C ALA A 602 -28.72 -11.26 38.68
N GLU A 603 -28.00 -11.38 37.57
CA GLU A 603 -28.06 -10.43 36.44
C GLU A 603 -28.40 -11.18 35.17
N LEU A 604 -29.29 -10.62 34.37
CA LEU A 604 -29.66 -11.12 33.04
C LEU A 604 -29.64 -9.96 32.06
N GLU A 605 -28.98 -10.16 30.90
CA GLU A 605 -28.98 -9.19 29.81
C GLU A 605 -29.29 -9.89 28.50
N TRP A 606 -30.02 -9.21 27.64
CA TRP A 606 -30.29 -9.60 26.26
C TRP A 606 -30.24 -8.38 25.37
N SER A 607 -29.60 -8.53 24.17
CA SER A 607 -29.56 -7.50 23.14
C SER A 607 -29.64 -8.15 21.75
N HIS A 608 -30.36 -7.54 20.82
CA HIS A 608 -30.50 -8.05 19.46
C HIS A 608 -30.63 -6.90 18.45
N TRP A 609 -29.72 -6.83 17.50
CA TRP A 609 -29.87 -6.04 16.30
C TRP A 609 -30.81 -6.75 15.32
N LEU A 610 -31.98 -6.15 15.07
CA LEU A 610 -32.97 -6.66 14.12
C LEU A 610 -32.51 -6.51 12.67
N ASN A 611 -31.77 -5.48 12.39
CA ASN A 611 -31.15 -5.13 11.10
C ASN A 611 -30.04 -4.09 11.32
N ASP A 612 -29.50 -3.50 10.26
CA ASP A 612 -28.47 -2.45 10.36
C ASP A 612 -28.92 -1.20 11.11
N HIS A 613 -30.23 -1.02 11.35
CA HIS A 613 -30.79 0.22 11.91
C HIS A 613 -31.35 0.08 13.31
N TRP A 614 -31.85 -1.07 13.72
CA TRP A 614 -32.60 -1.22 14.96
C TRP A 614 -32.02 -2.29 15.85
N ASN A 615 -31.74 -1.90 17.11
CA ASN A 615 -31.41 -2.79 18.21
C ASN A 615 -32.42 -2.65 19.34
N TYR A 616 -32.72 -3.69 20.06
CA TYR A 616 -33.40 -3.62 21.33
C TYR A 616 -32.63 -4.39 22.39
N HIS A 617 -32.76 -3.94 23.64
CA HIS A 617 -32.11 -4.61 24.76
C HIS A 617 -33.04 -4.67 25.94
N VAL A 618 -32.89 -5.70 26.76
CA VAL A 618 -33.58 -5.89 28.05
C VAL A 618 -32.58 -6.33 29.10
N GLY A 619 -32.74 -5.86 30.32
CA GLY A 619 -31.89 -6.18 31.46
C GLY A 619 -32.69 -6.41 32.72
N TYR A 620 -32.19 -7.28 33.57
CA TYR A 620 -32.64 -7.49 34.93
C TYR A 620 -31.44 -7.60 35.87
N ASN A 621 -31.51 -6.93 37.01
CA ASN A 621 -30.49 -7.06 38.05
C ASN A 621 -31.20 -7.08 39.39
N SER A 622 -31.05 -8.17 40.14
CA SER A 622 -31.64 -8.33 41.46
C SER A 622 -30.91 -7.57 42.58
N GLN A 623 -29.75 -7.01 42.24
CA GLN A 623 -28.95 -6.15 43.13
C GLN A 623 -28.54 -4.90 42.32
N ALA A 624 -29.52 -4.05 42.08
CA ALA A 624 -29.35 -2.81 41.35
C ALA A 624 -28.37 -1.86 42.04
N ASN A 625 -27.73 -0.99 41.25
CA ASN A 625 -26.91 0.09 41.76
C ASN A 625 -27.81 1.20 42.34
N ILE A 626 -28.28 1.04 43.58
CA ILE A 626 -29.00 2.06 44.34
C ILE A 626 -28.03 3.07 44.96
N PRO A 627 -28.52 4.25 45.45
CA PRO A 627 -27.69 5.20 46.20
C PRO A 627 -26.92 4.55 47.33
N LEU A 628 -25.67 4.98 47.57
CA LEU A 628 -24.82 4.39 48.61
C LEU A 628 -25.38 4.62 50.04
N GLN A 629 -26.11 5.73 50.29
CA GLN A 629 -26.80 5.93 51.55
C GLN A 629 -27.85 4.83 51.78
N ALA A 630 -28.66 4.50 50.76
CA ALA A 630 -29.61 3.40 50.86
C ALA A 630 -28.92 2.05 51.17
N VAL A 631 -27.76 1.81 50.56
CA VAL A 631 -26.92 0.62 50.88
C VAL A 631 -26.43 0.66 52.32
N LYS A 632 -26.01 1.82 52.82
CA LYS A 632 -25.61 2.03 54.23
C LYS A 632 -26.72 1.69 55.18
N ASP A 633 -27.96 2.02 54.86
CA ASP A 633 -29.15 1.74 55.68
C ASP A 633 -29.59 0.28 55.55
N GLY A 634 -28.92 -0.52 54.74
CA GLY A 634 -29.17 -1.93 54.57
C GLY A 634 -30.20 -2.29 53.50
N PHE A 635 -30.61 -1.30 52.68
CA PHE A 635 -31.60 -1.51 51.62
C PHE A 635 -30.97 -2.17 50.39
N GLU A 636 -31.78 -2.93 49.66
CA GLU A 636 -31.44 -3.57 48.40
C GLU A 636 -32.39 -3.08 47.28
N GLY A 637 -31.97 -3.21 46.04
CA GLY A 637 -32.83 -2.80 44.91
C GLY A 637 -32.81 -3.84 43.81
N LYS A 638 -33.93 -3.93 43.06
CA LYS A 638 -34.06 -4.72 41.85
C LYS A 638 -34.33 -3.79 40.69
N SER A 639 -33.62 -3.98 39.57
CA SER A 639 -33.87 -3.17 38.36
C SER A 639 -34.28 -3.99 37.14
N TYR A 640 -35.16 -3.38 36.37
CA TYR A 640 -35.64 -3.89 35.07
C TYR A 640 -35.42 -2.78 34.06
N ALA A 641 -34.75 -3.11 32.97
CA ALA A 641 -34.45 -2.17 31.88
C ALA A 641 -34.96 -2.69 30.55
N VAL A 642 -35.53 -1.78 29.76
CA VAL A 642 -35.85 -2.04 28.36
C VAL A 642 -35.43 -0.83 27.50
N GLY A 643 -34.73 -1.07 26.40
CA GLY A 643 -34.33 0.01 25.54
C GLY A 643 -34.36 -0.35 24.08
N VAL A 644 -34.34 0.69 23.28
CA VAL A 644 -34.26 0.61 21.82
C VAL A 644 -33.24 1.63 21.31
N ASP A 645 -32.39 1.17 20.41
CA ASP A 645 -31.45 2.02 19.69
C ASP A 645 -31.76 2.01 18.19
N TRP A 646 -31.65 3.15 17.59
CA TRP A 646 -31.72 3.36 16.17
C TRP A 646 -30.47 4.02 15.66
N GLN A 647 -29.96 3.52 14.53
CA GLN A 647 -28.88 4.18 13.82
C GLN A 647 -29.20 4.25 12.32
N GLN A 648 -28.94 5.39 11.71
CA GLN A 648 -28.95 5.48 10.26
C GLN A 648 -27.63 4.92 9.69
N ASN A 649 -26.55 5.22 10.36
CA ASN A 649 -25.17 4.85 10.07
C ASN A 649 -24.26 5.36 11.20
N GLU A 650 -22.93 5.35 10.98
CA GLU A 650 -21.92 5.87 11.93
C GLU A 650 -22.13 7.33 12.38
N SER A 651 -22.80 8.14 11.55
CA SER A 651 -22.91 9.59 11.77
C SER A 651 -24.19 10.05 12.43
N ARG A 652 -25.19 9.15 12.57
CA ARG A 652 -26.49 9.52 13.17
C ARG A 652 -27.07 8.35 13.94
N LYS A 653 -27.28 8.55 15.24
CA LYS A 653 -27.80 7.55 16.18
C LYS A 653 -28.81 8.16 17.12
N ALA A 654 -29.74 7.38 17.61
CA ALA A 654 -30.69 7.74 18.63
C ALA A 654 -30.97 6.52 19.52
N GLY A 655 -31.34 6.73 20.74
CA GLY A 655 -31.77 5.64 21.62
C GLY A 655 -32.62 6.15 22.74
N ALA A 656 -33.40 5.23 23.33
CA ALA A 656 -34.17 5.49 24.53
C ALA A 656 -34.18 4.22 25.40
N THR A 657 -34.02 4.40 26.70
CA THR A 657 -34.07 3.34 27.70
C THR A 657 -35.04 3.75 28.82
N TYR A 658 -35.93 2.85 29.19
CA TYR A 658 -36.71 2.92 30.39
C TYR A 658 -36.15 1.94 31.40
N GLN A 659 -35.97 2.41 32.64
CA GLN A 659 -35.54 1.60 33.77
C GLN A 659 -36.53 1.77 34.94
N LEU A 660 -36.86 0.67 35.56
CA LEU A 660 -37.62 0.64 36.83
C LEU A 660 -36.71 0.03 37.88
N THR A 661 -36.51 0.71 38.99
CA THR A 661 -35.77 0.22 40.16
C THR A 661 -36.68 0.19 41.35
N ASP A 662 -36.88 -1.01 41.90
CA ASP A 662 -37.68 -1.25 43.10
C ASP A 662 -36.73 -1.40 44.29
N ILE A 663 -36.78 -0.48 45.23
CA ILE A 663 -35.96 -0.46 46.45
C ILE A 663 -36.81 -0.94 47.61
N ASP A 664 -36.26 -1.81 48.45
CA ASP A 664 -37.01 -2.47 49.48
C ASP A 664 -37.38 -1.59 50.71
N ASP A 665 -36.99 -0.29 50.67
CA ASP A 665 -37.53 0.74 51.56
C ASP A 665 -38.97 1.22 51.16
N GLY A 666 -39.48 0.71 50.05
CA GLY A 666 -40.78 1.03 49.49
C GLY A 666 -40.74 2.08 48.37
N ASN A 667 -39.54 2.48 47.92
CA ASN A 667 -39.39 3.42 46.80
C ASN A 667 -39.32 2.67 45.45
N THR A 668 -40.14 3.12 44.51
CA THR A 668 -40.06 2.70 43.12
C THR A 668 -39.56 3.85 42.26
N ARG A 669 -38.35 3.71 41.75
CA ARG A 669 -37.74 4.70 40.85
C ARG A 669 -37.97 4.31 39.41
N GLN A 670 -38.54 5.22 38.63
CA GLN A 670 -38.75 5.07 37.19
C GLN A 670 -37.93 6.10 36.43
N GLU A 671 -37.17 5.65 35.45
CA GLU A 671 -36.27 6.53 34.74
C GLU A 671 -36.41 6.33 33.22
N VAL A 672 -36.44 7.41 32.48
CA VAL A 672 -36.34 7.40 31.01
C VAL A 672 -35.14 8.24 30.58
N ALA A 673 -34.20 7.63 29.90
CA ALA A 673 -33.09 8.33 29.26
C ALA A 673 -33.22 8.20 27.75
N ALA A 674 -33.02 9.30 27.02
CA ALA A 674 -33.04 9.32 25.58
C ALA A 674 -31.91 10.20 25.04
N TYR A 675 -31.40 9.80 23.85
CA TYR A 675 -30.41 10.63 23.18
C TYR A 675 -30.62 10.65 21.66
N PHE A 676 -30.14 11.73 21.05
CA PHE A 676 -29.99 11.85 19.60
C PHE A 676 -28.60 12.41 19.28
N MET A 677 -27.79 11.66 18.54
CA MET A 677 -26.43 12.04 18.15
C MET A 677 -26.35 12.28 16.64
N GLN A 678 -25.74 13.37 16.27
CA GLN A 678 -25.42 13.72 14.89
C GLN A 678 -23.94 14.13 14.76
N GLN A 679 -23.21 13.49 13.87
CA GLN A 679 -21.90 13.95 13.48
C GLN A 679 -22.03 15.24 12.65
N VAL A 680 -21.48 16.34 13.15
CA VAL A 680 -21.63 17.68 12.56
C VAL A 680 -20.41 18.14 11.79
N PHE A 681 -19.23 17.59 12.11
CA PHE A 681 -18.00 17.87 11.38
C PHE A 681 -17.15 16.61 11.26
N GLN A 682 -16.44 16.47 10.12
CA GLN A 682 -15.64 15.31 9.79
C GLN A 682 -14.50 15.72 8.86
N ALA A 683 -13.27 15.38 9.26
CA ALA A 683 -12.07 15.60 8.48
C ALA A 683 -11.06 14.49 8.82
N PRO A 684 -9.97 14.33 8.08
CA PRO A 684 -8.89 13.47 8.53
C PRO A 684 -8.48 13.84 9.96
N HIS A 685 -8.42 12.87 10.84
CA HIS A 685 -8.07 13.01 12.28
C HIS A 685 -9.06 13.79 13.17
N HIS A 686 -10.14 14.32 12.64
CA HIS A 686 -11.08 15.13 13.41
C HIS A 686 -12.51 14.68 13.17
N ILE A 687 -13.22 14.39 14.26
CA ILE A 687 -14.64 14.09 14.24
C ILE A 687 -15.31 14.94 15.32
N THR A 688 -16.37 15.67 14.98
CA THR A 688 -17.19 16.40 15.94
C THR A 688 -18.61 15.88 15.92
N GLN A 689 -19.14 15.59 17.08
CA GLN A 689 -20.50 15.08 17.29
C GLN A 689 -21.28 16.04 18.17
N ALA A 690 -22.52 16.32 17.82
CA ALA A 690 -23.48 16.99 18.67
C ALA A 690 -24.48 15.95 19.16
N THR A 691 -24.74 15.93 20.48
CA THR A 691 -25.71 15.03 21.12
C THR A 691 -26.72 15.82 21.91
N LEU A 692 -27.99 15.58 21.65
CA LEU A 692 -29.07 16.00 22.51
C LEU A 692 -29.38 14.85 23.47
N ARG A 693 -29.37 15.11 24.79
CA ARG A 693 -29.68 14.15 25.84
C ARG A 693 -30.91 14.64 26.59
N GLY A 694 -31.86 13.76 26.86
CA GLY A 694 -33.01 14.00 27.70
C GLY A 694 -33.10 12.93 28.79
N TYR A 695 -33.45 13.34 29.97
CA TYR A 695 -33.68 12.44 31.10
C TYR A 695 -34.95 12.85 31.85
N TYR A 696 -35.71 11.86 32.31
CA TYR A 696 -36.84 12.02 33.21
C TYR A 696 -36.77 10.94 34.27
N GLY A 697 -36.87 11.32 35.52
CA GLY A 697 -36.94 10.43 36.68
C GLY A 697 -38.17 10.73 37.52
N GLN A 698 -38.74 9.68 38.08
CA GLN A 698 -39.85 9.74 39.07
C GLN A 698 -39.58 8.73 40.17
N ASN A 699 -39.84 9.13 41.43
CA ASN A 699 -39.74 8.27 42.58
C ASN A 699 -41.09 8.32 43.34
N ASP A 700 -41.29 7.34 44.23
CA ASP A 700 -42.37 7.41 45.20
C ASP A 700 -42.10 8.50 46.28
N ASP A 701 -43.14 9.14 46.74
CA ASP A 701 -43.06 10.16 47.79
C ASP A 701 -42.89 9.49 49.16
N ILE A 702 -41.65 9.13 49.46
CA ILE A 702 -41.23 8.55 50.70
C ILE A 702 -40.18 9.42 51.39
N GLU A 703 -40.11 9.40 52.70
CA GLU A 703 -39.02 9.97 53.48
C GLU A 703 -37.78 9.04 53.33
N ALA A 704 -36.72 9.52 52.70
CA ALA A 704 -35.53 8.77 52.40
C ALA A 704 -34.26 9.54 52.80
N ASP A 705 -33.27 8.83 53.34
CA ASP A 705 -31.98 9.41 53.73
C ASP A 705 -31.02 9.58 52.52
N TYR A 706 -31.50 9.40 51.29
CA TYR A 706 -30.78 9.61 50.05
C TYR A 706 -31.58 10.54 49.11
N PHE A 707 -30.91 11.06 48.08
CA PHE A 707 -31.54 11.94 47.10
C PHE A 707 -32.71 11.23 46.41
N ASN A 708 -33.95 11.68 46.67
CA ASN A 708 -35.19 11.07 46.26
C ASN A 708 -36.26 12.12 45.81
N PRO A 709 -36.01 12.90 44.76
CA PRO A 709 -37.00 13.87 44.29
C PRO A 709 -38.23 13.13 43.72
N GLU A 710 -39.43 13.60 44.01
CA GLU A 710 -40.68 13.05 43.44
C GLU A 710 -40.60 12.96 41.91
N SER A 711 -40.14 14.01 41.28
CA SER A 711 -39.79 13.96 39.86
C SER A 711 -38.66 14.93 39.50
N ASN A 712 -37.91 14.55 38.47
CA ASN A 712 -36.87 15.38 37.93
C ASN A 712 -36.69 15.14 36.42
N TYR A 713 -36.26 16.19 35.72
CA TYR A 713 -35.91 16.04 34.30
C TYR A 713 -34.74 16.94 33.91
N SER A 714 -34.00 16.49 32.92
CA SER A 714 -32.95 17.27 32.28
C SER A 714 -33.03 17.25 30.75
N LEU A 715 -32.60 18.34 30.17
CA LEU A 715 -32.36 18.44 28.73
C LEU A 715 -30.97 19.05 28.50
N GLU A 716 -30.10 18.36 27.80
CA GLU A 716 -28.71 18.73 27.64
C GLU A 716 -28.28 18.63 26.17
N VAL A 717 -27.49 19.60 25.71
CA VAL A 717 -26.78 19.55 24.45
C VAL A 717 -25.29 19.36 24.73
N ALA A 718 -24.71 18.32 24.21
CA ALA A 718 -23.26 18.03 24.28
C ALA A 718 -22.62 18.19 22.92
N LEU A 719 -21.39 18.73 22.90
CA LEU A 719 -20.52 18.76 21.75
C LEU A 719 -19.24 18.03 22.10
N ALA A 720 -18.98 16.92 21.40
CA ALA A 720 -17.78 16.12 21.57
C ALA A 720 -16.88 16.25 20.33
N HIS A 721 -15.57 16.33 20.54
CA HIS A 721 -14.56 16.42 19.50
C HIS A 721 -13.45 15.43 19.74
N ASP A 722 -13.29 14.49 18.79
CA ASP A 722 -12.20 13.52 18.76
C ASP A 722 -11.11 14.02 17.81
N TRP A 723 -9.90 14.13 18.33
CA TRP A 723 -8.72 14.52 17.58
C TRP A 723 -7.66 13.43 17.65
N MET A 724 -7.48 12.65 16.56
CA MET A 724 -6.38 11.71 16.42
C MET A 724 -5.08 12.48 16.17
N THR A 725 -4.28 12.65 17.22
CA THR A 725 -3.06 13.46 17.16
C THR A 725 -1.90 12.70 16.54
N TRP A 726 -1.85 11.39 16.72
CA TRP A 726 -0.78 10.54 16.19
C TRP A 726 -1.28 9.14 15.86
N ARG A 727 -0.79 8.58 14.76
CA ARG A 727 -1.08 7.21 14.33
C ARG A 727 0.15 6.57 13.69
N ASN A 728 0.36 5.29 14.01
CA ASN A 728 1.34 4.44 13.37
C ASN A 728 0.81 2.99 13.31
N TYR A 729 0.05 2.70 12.24
CA TYR A 729 -0.66 1.43 12.03
C TYR A 729 -1.61 1.07 13.17
N ASP A 730 -1.25 0.01 13.96
CA ASP A 730 -2.06 -0.50 15.05
C ASP A 730 -1.94 0.34 16.34
N ARG A 731 -1.13 1.38 16.35
CA ARG A 731 -0.92 2.28 17.49
C ARG A 731 -1.36 3.68 17.15
N HIS A 732 -2.12 4.28 18.03
CA HIS A 732 -2.52 5.68 17.89
C HIS A 732 -2.71 6.34 19.22
N PHE A 733 -2.71 7.67 19.21
CA PHE A 733 -3.05 8.54 20.31
C PHE A 733 -4.12 9.51 19.85
N SER A 734 -5.24 9.54 20.57
CA SER A 734 -6.34 10.46 20.35
C SER A 734 -6.61 11.28 21.60
N GLN A 735 -7.13 12.47 21.38
CA GLN A 735 -7.62 13.38 22.41
C GLN A 735 -9.12 13.54 22.22
N HIS A 736 -9.87 13.40 23.30
CA HIS A 736 -11.30 13.59 23.34
C HIS A 736 -11.64 14.79 24.19
N PHE A 737 -12.43 15.71 23.66
CA PHE A 737 -12.98 16.90 24.35
C PHE A 737 -14.49 16.81 24.30
N GLU A 738 -15.15 16.92 25.42
CA GLU A 738 -16.60 17.05 25.49
C GLU A 738 -16.98 18.28 26.34
N ALA A 739 -17.94 19.06 25.85
CA ALA A 739 -18.57 20.13 26.62
C ALA A 739 -20.08 20.01 26.46
N SER A 740 -20.79 20.10 27.57
CA SER A 740 -22.25 20.12 27.56
C SER A 740 -22.83 21.24 28.39
N VAL A 741 -24.04 21.64 27.99
CA VAL A 741 -24.84 22.61 28.70
C VAL A 741 -26.32 22.18 28.62
N GLY A 742 -27.00 22.32 29.70
CA GLY A 742 -28.39 21.94 29.78
C GLY A 742 -29.15 22.64 30.90
N THR A 743 -30.34 22.15 31.09
CA THR A 743 -31.23 22.58 32.19
C THR A 743 -31.68 21.33 32.95
N TYR A 744 -31.74 21.45 34.24
CA TYR A 744 -32.29 20.45 35.16
C TYR A 744 -33.38 21.09 36.00
N LYS A 745 -34.46 20.37 36.22
CA LYS A 745 -35.55 20.77 37.12
C LYS A 745 -35.99 19.56 37.92
N GLN A 746 -36.25 19.79 39.16
CA GLN A 746 -36.75 18.87 40.16
C GLN A 746 -38.08 19.46 40.76
N THR A 747 -39.01 18.58 41.21
CA THR A 747 -40.19 18.98 41.97
C THR A 747 -39.80 19.96 43.09
N ASP A 748 -40.62 20.96 43.32
CA ASP A 748 -40.49 22.03 44.31
C ASP A 748 -39.34 23.03 44.10
N PHE A 749 -38.46 22.80 43.13
CA PHE A 749 -37.35 23.71 42.86
C PHE A 749 -37.45 24.30 41.45
N SER A 750 -36.89 25.51 41.27
CA SER A 750 -36.78 26.15 39.96
C SER A 750 -35.74 25.45 39.10
N ALA A 751 -35.96 25.49 37.80
CA ALA A 751 -34.98 24.98 36.85
C ALA A 751 -33.65 25.72 36.98
N LYS A 752 -32.54 24.96 36.97
CA LYS A 752 -31.16 25.45 36.98
C LYS A 752 -30.35 24.89 35.81
N ALA A 753 -29.32 25.64 35.45
CA ALA A 753 -28.40 25.22 34.43
C ALA A 753 -27.47 24.10 34.92
N ILE A 754 -27.17 23.16 34.05
CA ILE A 754 -26.16 22.12 34.24
C ILE A 754 -25.06 22.27 33.19
N TYR A 755 -23.84 21.94 33.56
CA TYR A 755 -22.66 22.03 32.73
C TYR A 755 -21.77 20.84 32.97
N ASN A 756 -21.10 20.36 31.91
CA ASN A 756 -20.01 19.39 32.04
C ASN A 756 -18.92 19.67 31.01
N PHE A 757 -17.68 19.57 31.44
CA PHE A 757 -16.48 19.59 30.60
C PHE A 757 -15.67 18.35 30.89
N TYR A 758 -15.25 17.65 29.84
CA TYR A 758 -14.45 16.44 29.94
C TYR A 758 -13.32 16.47 28.92
N TYR A 759 -12.13 16.09 29.34
CA TYR A 759 -10.97 15.93 28.51
C TYR A 759 -10.31 14.60 28.80
N GLN A 760 -10.08 13.79 27.74
CA GLN A 760 -9.50 12.45 27.84
C GLN A 760 -8.41 12.23 26.82
N HIS A 761 -7.41 11.45 27.20
CA HIS A 761 -6.40 10.86 26.36
C HIS A 761 -6.71 9.38 26.12
N ASP A 762 -6.67 8.95 24.85
CA ASP A 762 -6.88 7.57 24.42
C ASP A 762 -5.63 7.05 23.70
N TRP A 763 -5.02 6.03 24.27
CA TRP A 763 -3.85 5.35 23.73
C TRP A 763 -4.20 3.96 23.27
N GLN A 764 -4.09 3.69 21.95
CA GLN A 764 -3.98 2.33 21.43
C GLN A 764 -2.49 1.94 21.44
N LEU A 765 -2.05 1.24 22.48
CA LEU A 765 -0.63 0.88 22.67
C LEU A 765 -0.19 -0.24 21.72
N SER A 766 -1.11 -1.13 21.38
CA SER A 766 -0.95 -2.20 20.41
C SER A 766 -2.33 -2.64 19.91
N ARG A 767 -2.40 -3.61 19.03
CA ARG A 767 -3.70 -4.17 18.58
C ARG A 767 -4.52 -4.76 19.74
N THR A 768 -3.90 -5.14 20.85
CA THR A 768 -4.52 -5.84 21.97
C THR A 768 -4.54 -5.07 23.28
N TRP A 769 -3.94 -3.88 23.36
CA TRP A 769 -3.87 -3.08 24.58
C TRP A 769 -4.26 -1.64 24.35
N LYS A 770 -5.19 -1.17 25.17
CA LYS A 770 -5.66 0.22 25.24
C LYS A 770 -5.46 0.78 26.65
N LEU A 771 -5.22 2.09 26.72
CA LEU A 771 -5.18 2.85 27.94
C LEU A 771 -5.89 4.18 27.70
N ASN A 772 -6.77 4.58 28.61
CA ASN A 772 -7.36 5.90 28.60
C ASN A 772 -7.26 6.54 29.97
N TYR A 773 -7.15 7.86 30.01
CA TYR A 773 -7.28 8.65 31.23
C TYR A 773 -7.77 10.04 30.90
N GLY A 774 -8.58 10.60 31.81
CA GLY A 774 -9.21 11.88 31.62
C GLY A 774 -9.55 12.60 32.91
N ILE A 775 -9.91 13.86 32.76
CA ILE A 775 -10.37 14.73 33.84
C ILE A 775 -11.63 15.46 33.38
N GLY A 776 -12.57 15.59 34.30
CA GLY A 776 -13.77 16.34 34.05
C GLY A 776 -14.14 17.26 35.21
N TRP A 777 -14.98 18.23 34.90
CA TRP A 777 -15.59 19.14 35.83
C TRP A 777 -17.04 19.38 35.40
N GLY A 778 -17.97 19.36 36.35
CA GLY A 778 -19.35 19.58 36.05
C GLY A 778 -20.07 20.28 37.20
N VAL A 779 -21.24 20.84 36.90
CA VAL A 779 -22.16 21.46 37.88
C VAL A 779 -23.53 20.83 37.71
N HIS A 780 -24.08 20.31 38.80
CA HIS A 780 -25.40 19.72 38.82
C HIS A 780 -26.15 20.21 40.07
N PRO A 781 -27.40 20.62 39.96
CA PRO A 781 -28.20 21.03 41.13
C PRO A 781 -28.84 19.81 41.83
N TYR A 782 -28.84 19.83 43.16
CA TYR A 782 -29.54 18.92 44.04
C TYR A 782 -30.33 19.75 45.04
N ASP A 783 -31.62 19.47 45.20
CA ASP A 783 -32.52 20.16 46.08
C ASP A 783 -32.42 21.68 46.05
N GLY A 784 -32.36 22.18 44.84
CA GLY A 784 -32.25 23.59 44.54
C GLY A 784 -30.88 24.22 44.67
N ASP A 785 -29.83 23.49 45.12
CA ASP A 785 -28.47 23.99 45.26
C ASP A 785 -27.53 23.40 44.24
N SER A 786 -26.64 24.21 43.66
CA SER A 786 -25.67 23.75 42.69
C SER A 786 -24.45 23.13 43.37
N GLU A 787 -24.08 21.95 42.90
CA GLU A 787 -22.92 21.23 43.32
C GLU A 787 -21.88 21.19 42.18
N GLU A 788 -20.64 21.53 42.49
CA GLU A 788 -19.51 21.38 41.60
C GLU A 788 -18.85 20.03 41.85
N ARG A 789 -18.60 19.28 40.78
CA ARG A 789 -17.89 18.00 40.83
C ARG A 789 -16.67 18.02 39.94
N THR A 790 -15.51 17.69 40.47
CA THR A 790 -14.31 17.39 39.70
C THR A 790 -14.04 15.89 39.75
N TYR A 791 -13.77 15.29 38.59
CA TYR A 791 -13.56 13.86 38.53
C TYR A 791 -12.39 13.50 37.59
N GLY A 792 -11.72 12.40 37.91
CA GLY A 792 -10.69 11.77 37.06
C GLY A 792 -11.08 10.35 36.73
N VAL A 793 -10.79 9.96 35.51
CA VAL A 793 -11.03 8.60 34.98
C VAL A 793 -9.72 8.00 34.50
N ILE A 794 -9.47 6.73 34.81
CA ILE A 794 -8.42 5.93 34.22
C ILE A 794 -8.98 4.56 33.87
N GLY A 795 -8.69 4.08 32.67
CA GLY A 795 -9.15 2.77 32.22
C GLY A 795 -8.12 2.09 31.34
N PHE A 796 -8.17 0.77 31.31
CA PHE A 796 -7.39 -0.02 30.38
C PHE A 796 -8.16 -1.27 29.93
N GLU A 797 -7.87 -1.69 28.71
CA GLU A 797 -8.35 -2.95 28.15
C GLU A 797 -7.15 -3.72 27.59
N GLY A 798 -7.06 -5.01 27.91
CA GLY A 798 -5.99 -5.88 27.47
C GLY A 798 -6.47 -7.26 27.03
N ARG A 799 -5.77 -7.85 26.06
CA ARG A 799 -5.96 -9.26 25.62
C ARG A 799 -4.62 -10.00 25.74
N PHE A 800 -4.60 -11.15 26.41
CA PHE A 800 -3.38 -11.90 26.73
C PHE A 800 -3.54 -13.43 26.64
#